data_ae3f6d5b4b763b6d1af3d1712a3169f2
#
_entry.id   ae3f6d5b4b763b6d1af3d1712a3169f2
#
_cell.length_a   1.000
_cell.length_b   1.000
_cell.length_c   1.000
_cell.angle_alpha   90.00
_cell.angle_beta   90.00
_cell.angle_gamma   90.00
#
_symmetry.space_group_name_H-M   'P 1'
#
loop_
_entity.id
_entity.type
_entity.pdbx_description
1 polymer ?
#
loop_
_entity_poly.entity_id
_entity_poly.type
_entity_poly.pdbx_seq_one_letter_code
_entity_poly.pdbx_strand_id
1 'polypeptide(L)'
;MSRRIVVLYLGKSALTLAQKIAKHLNAQLHAKAERTSSEASLLTEKNRSKGRMSRHEKINHEVDFIFTNAMEHLAVLFSEGTAIIGVCASGILIRGVARCLENKQNEPPLVAVAEDGTSVIPLLGGHRGANALARNIGKLIGITPAITTAGDLRFGIALDEPPQDFVLANPEDVKVFTAELLAGESVILSQGTTPITRGLVKAEKNVVPEYMAGIYKWLEESSLSFKENAKLRITLSPDPILGNAKHLVYNPVSERPANNVVVGVGCERGIESEELIKLVLKALVKNDIAPERVALVVSLDLKSDEPAVHELAAYFTEISGSECPVRFFDAATLEAQVPDLQNPSEIVFREVGCHGVAEGAALAAVEASGCSTSSRKLLVPKIKSAKATCAVAELEDLTDPEKIGRAQGTLFVVGIGPGSSEWRIPETEQMLRKATDWVGYGLYLDLISELYNGQKLHYFDLGEEKLRVQHSLELAAQGKTVALISSGDPGIYAMSSLVFEMLEIGNSASSAKNYAKENTVAEWQRIHIEVSPGISALQAASARIGAPLGHDFCTISLSDLLTSWETIERRIHAAAEGDFVIAFYNPVSRRRTTQLLQAKKILLKHRLVATPVIIARNLGREEEKIKVVSLENLDPAQVDMLTVVLVGSSQSRSVQFPNGVVKVYTPRGYDKKREN
;
A
#
# COMPACT_ATOMS: atom_id res chain seq x y z
N MET A 1 13.23 -7.19 -13.36
CA MET A 1 12.70 -5.96 -14.05
C MET A 1 13.72 -4.84 -13.95
N SER A 2 14.03 -4.11 -15.03
CA SER A 2 14.88 -2.93 -14.94
C SER A 2 14.15 -1.87 -14.12
N ARG A 3 14.76 -1.44 -13.01
CA ARG A 3 14.19 -0.43 -12.12
C ARG A 3 13.96 0.87 -12.90
N ARG A 4 12.81 1.52 -12.72
CA ARG A 4 12.51 2.84 -13.30
C ARG A 4 13.55 3.86 -12.80
N ILE A 5 14.14 4.63 -13.71
CA ILE A 5 15.11 5.67 -13.39
C ILE A 5 14.51 7.02 -13.78
N VAL A 6 14.55 7.99 -12.87
CA VAL A 6 14.10 9.36 -13.09
C VAL A 6 15.25 10.32 -12.82
N VAL A 7 15.51 11.19 -13.78
CA VAL A 7 16.38 12.36 -13.62
C VAL A 7 15.50 13.57 -13.41
N LEU A 8 15.68 14.30 -12.31
CA LEU A 8 14.91 15.51 -12.04
C LEU A 8 15.81 16.74 -11.90
N TYR A 9 15.28 17.89 -12.28
CA TYR A 9 15.95 19.17 -12.11
C TYR A 9 14.96 20.27 -11.67
N LEU A 10 15.49 21.33 -11.02
CA LEU A 10 14.67 22.38 -10.42
C LEU A 10 14.77 23.74 -11.12
N GLY A 11 15.88 24.01 -11.80
CA GLY A 11 16.16 25.27 -12.46
C GLY A 11 16.68 25.07 -13.88
N LYS A 12 16.54 26.09 -14.75
CA LYS A 12 17.00 26.06 -16.16
C LYS A 12 18.49 25.79 -16.31
N SER A 13 19.33 26.22 -15.36
CA SER A 13 20.76 25.98 -15.34
C SER A 13 21.14 24.51 -15.41
N ALA A 14 20.33 23.64 -14.78
CA ALA A 14 20.54 22.21 -14.70
C ALA A 14 20.04 21.43 -15.94
N LEU A 15 19.23 22.04 -16.81
CA LEU A 15 18.51 21.35 -17.90
C LEU A 15 19.46 20.57 -18.82
N THR A 16 20.50 21.20 -19.33
CA THR A 16 21.44 20.59 -20.31
C THR A 16 22.13 19.36 -19.72
N LEU A 17 22.56 19.44 -18.45
CA LEU A 17 23.18 18.32 -17.75
C LEU A 17 22.17 17.21 -17.46
N ALA A 18 20.98 17.57 -16.99
CA ALA A 18 19.91 16.61 -16.72
C ALA A 18 19.50 15.83 -17.98
N GLN A 19 19.35 16.51 -19.12
CA GLN A 19 19.09 15.88 -20.43
C GLN A 19 20.20 14.92 -20.85
N LYS A 20 21.48 15.33 -20.68
CA LYS A 20 22.65 14.49 -21.00
C LYS A 20 22.64 13.19 -20.16
N ILE A 21 22.35 13.29 -18.85
CA ILE A 21 22.29 12.15 -17.95
C ILE A 21 21.08 11.27 -18.28
N ALA A 22 19.89 11.84 -18.46
CA ALA A 22 18.68 11.10 -18.79
C ALA A 22 18.83 10.30 -20.08
N LYS A 23 19.40 10.91 -21.12
CA LYS A 23 19.70 10.23 -22.38
C LYS A 23 20.67 9.06 -22.20
N HIS A 24 21.75 9.26 -21.46
CA HIS A 24 22.77 8.24 -21.24
C HIS A 24 22.24 7.03 -20.48
N LEU A 25 21.36 7.25 -19.49
CA LEU A 25 20.78 6.21 -18.65
C LEU A 25 19.46 5.65 -19.18
N ASN A 26 18.96 6.13 -20.31
CA ASN A 26 17.61 5.82 -20.81
C ASN A 26 16.53 6.07 -19.75
N ALA A 27 16.62 7.20 -19.05
CA ALA A 27 15.81 7.59 -17.91
C ALA A 27 14.78 8.65 -18.27
N GLN A 28 13.68 8.73 -17.51
CA GLN A 28 12.69 9.80 -17.65
C GLN A 28 13.23 11.12 -17.11
N LEU A 29 12.87 12.23 -17.75
CA LEU A 29 13.29 13.59 -17.38
C LEU A 29 12.13 14.36 -16.76
N HIS A 30 12.22 14.72 -15.48
CA HIS A 30 11.20 15.44 -14.73
C HIS A 30 11.66 16.87 -14.40
N ALA A 31 10.81 17.87 -14.64
CA ALA A 31 11.10 19.28 -14.44
C ALA A 31 10.18 19.94 -13.41
N LYS A 32 10.71 20.91 -12.64
CA LYS A 32 9.88 21.77 -11.80
C LYS A 32 9.23 22.87 -12.64
N ALA A 33 7.90 23.09 -12.45
CA ALA A 33 7.18 24.20 -13.09
C ALA A 33 7.73 25.56 -12.65
N GLU A 34 7.87 26.49 -13.60
CA GLU A 34 8.25 27.87 -13.30
C GLU A 34 7.08 28.67 -12.72
N ARG A 35 7.38 29.61 -11.82
CA ARG A 35 6.36 30.46 -11.15
C ARG A 35 5.68 31.50 -12.04
N THR A 36 6.07 31.64 -13.30
CA THR A 36 5.55 32.66 -14.22
C THR A 36 5.10 32.01 -15.51
N SER A 37 3.80 31.89 -15.70
CA SER A 37 3.04 32.14 -16.91
C SER A 37 1.85 31.20 -17.10
N SER A 38 0.85 31.68 -17.83
CA SER A 38 -0.32 31.01 -18.42
C SER A 38 -0.06 29.65 -19.12
N GLU A 39 1.19 29.23 -19.30
CA GLU A 39 1.59 27.93 -19.84
C GLU A 39 1.47 26.77 -18.83
N ALA A 40 1.54 27.04 -17.52
CA ALA A 40 1.38 26.02 -16.49
C ALA A 40 -0.05 25.42 -16.46
N SER A 41 -1.06 26.20 -16.84
CA SER A 41 -2.44 25.73 -16.96
C SER A 41 -2.68 24.86 -18.19
N LEU A 42 -2.02 25.16 -19.30
CA LEU A 42 -2.11 24.38 -20.55
C LEU A 42 -1.36 23.03 -20.49
N LEU A 43 -0.29 22.96 -19.70
CA LEU A 43 0.51 21.74 -19.52
C LEU A 43 -0.13 20.78 -18.50
N THR A 44 -0.86 21.30 -17.50
CA THR A 44 -1.72 20.50 -16.62
C THR A 44 -2.89 19.85 -17.38
N GLU A 45 -3.44 20.52 -18.38
CA GLU A 45 -4.45 19.91 -19.27
C GLU A 45 -3.87 18.85 -20.22
N LYS A 46 -2.63 19.04 -20.71
CA LYS A 46 -1.94 18.04 -21.53
C LYS A 46 -1.58 16.76 -20.75
N ASN A 47 -1.25 16.89 -19.46
CA ASN A 47 -1.00 15.74 -18.58
C ASN A 47 -2.30 15.00 -18.21
N ARG A 48 -3.46 15.69 -18.17
CA ARG A 48 -4.79 15.07 -17.96
C ARG A 48 -5.28 14.22 -19.13
N SER A 49 -4.79 14.45 -20.35
CA SER A 49 -5.20 13.71 -21.56
C SER A 49 -4.29 12.54 -21.94
N LYS A 50 -3.13 12.38 -21.30
CA LYS A 50 -2.18 11.27 -21.55
C LYS A 50 -2.26 10.19 -20.46
N GLY A 51 -3.42 9.67 -20.21
CA GLY A 51 -3.60 8.40 -19.53
C GLY A 51 -3.12 7.26 -20.43
N ARG A 52 -2.15 6.48 -19.95
CA ARG A 52 -1.52 5.31 -20.59
C ARG A 52 -0.63 5.59 -21.78
N MET A 53 0.67 5.70 -21.52
CA MET A 53 1.67 5.51 -22.58
C MET A 53 2.10 4.04 -22.67
N SER A 54 1.97 3.48 -23.85
CA SER A 54 2.49 2.17 -24.21
C SER A 54 4.03 2.16 -24.20
N ARG A 55 4.63 1.03 -23.88
CA ARG A 55 6.06 0.79 -23.59
C ARG A 55 7.06 0.96 -24.76
N HIS A 56 6.65 1.49 -25.93
CA HIS A 56 7.53 1.58 -27.13
C HIS A 56 7.33 2.85 -27.96
N GLU A 57 7.36 4.05 -27.33
CA GLU A 57 7.58 5.27 -28.11
C GLU A 57 8.96 5.84 -27.85
N LYS A 58 9.70 6.10 -28.93
CA LYS A 58 11.04 6.72 -28.95
C LYS A 58 11.02 7.98 -28.08
N ILE A 59 11.87 8.00 -27.04
CA ILE A 59 12.08 9.13 -26.16
C ILE A 59 12.64 10.28 -26.99
N ASN A 60 11.78 11.23 -27.36
CA ASN A 60 12.20 12.55 -27.80
C ASN A 60 12.61 13.32 -26.53
N HIS A 61 13.74 14.03 -26.57
CA HIS A 61 14.40 14.70 -25.44
C HIS A 61 13.65 15.90 -24.88
N GLU A 62 12.33 15.91 -24.91
CA GLU A 62 11.44 16.81 -24.20
C GLU A 62 11.19 16.26 -22.78
N VAL A 63 10.86 17.16 -21.84
CA VAL A 63 10.54 16.82 -20.44
C VAL A 63 9.35 15.88 -20.40
N ASP A 64 9.51 14.72 -19.75
CA ASP A 64 8.47 13.69 -19.67
C ASP A 64 7.39 14.04 -18.65
N PHE A 65 7.76 14.74 -17.56
CA PHE A 65 6.85 15.12 -16.50
C PHE A 65 7.17 16.48 -15.88
N ILE A 66 6.15 17.30 -15.56
CA ILE A 66 6.31 18.59 -14.90
C ILE A 66 5.60 18.57 -13.54
N PHE A 67 6.34 18.87 -12.47
CA PHE A 67 5.84 18.93 -11.09
C PHE A 67 5.90 20.35 -10.52
N THR A 68 5.02 20.63 -9.56
CA THR A 68 4.96 21.93 -8.87
C THR A 68 5.63 21.91 -7.51
N ASN A 69 5.45 20.82 -6.74
CA ASN A 69 6.02 20.63 -5.40
C ASN A 69 7.13 19.58 -5.42
N ALA A 70 8.38 20.02 -5.24
CA ALA A 70 9.53 19.13 -5.29
C ALA A 70 9.57 18.13 -4.12
N MET A 71 9.14 18.51 -2.92
CA MET A 71 9.17 17.65 -1.74
C MET A 71 8.20 16.47 -1.90
N GLU A 72 6.99 16.78 -2.34
CA GLU A 72 5.94 15.79 -2.56
C GLU A 72 6.29 14.85 -3.72
N HIS A 73 6.78 15.41 -4.84
CA HIS A 73 7.20 14.61 -6.00
C HIS A 73 8.33 13.64 -5.68
N LEU A 74 9.34 14.09 -4.91
CA LEU A 74 10.43 13.23 -4.43
C LEU A 74 9.94 12.12 -3.51
N ALA A 75 9.03 12.44 -2.59
CA ALA A 75 8.45 11.44 -1.68
C ALA A 75 7.68 10.34 -2.44
N VAL A 76 6.86 10.72 -3.43
CA VAL A 76 6.13 9.78 -4.28
C VAL A 76 7.08 8.85 -5.04
N LEU A 77 8.05 9.40 -5.78
CA LEU A 77 9.01 8.61 -6.54
C LEU A 77 9.82 7.65 -5.65
N PHE A 78 10.20 8.12 -4.46
CA PHE A 78 10.96 7.31 -3.50
C PHE A 78 10.13 6.15 -2.94
N SER A 79 8.87 6.41 -2.58
CA SER A 79 7.95 5.38 -2.08
C SER A 79 7.56 4.34 -3.15
N GLU A 80 7.57 4.73 -4.44
CA GLU A 80 7.38 3.82 -5.58
C GLU A 80 8.61 2.95 -5.88
N GLY A 81 9.72 3.10 -5.13
CA GLY A 81 10.96 2.36 -5.37
C GLY A 81 11.75 2.84 -6.59
N THR A 82 11.44 4.02 -7.14
CA THR A 82 12.11 4.60 -8.31
C THR A 82 13.54 5.05 -7.98
N ALA A 83 14.51 4.75 -8.85
CA ALA A 83 15.85 5.31 -8.73
C ALA A 83 15.84 6.78 -9.13
N ILE A 84 16.27 7.66 -8.23
CA ILE A 84 16.19 9.12 -8.39
C ILE A 84 17.57 9.73 -8.56
N ILE A 85 17.74 10.51 -9.62
CA ILE A 85 18.93 11.34 -9.86
C ILE A 85 18.49 12.79 -9.85
N GLY A 86 18.86 13.54 -8.82
CA GLY A 86 18.51 14.94 -8.70
C GLY A 86 19.67 15.85 -9.14
N VAL A 87 19.47 16.62 -10.22
CA VAL A 87 20.42 17.66 -10.62
C VAL A 87 20.05 18.93 -9.85
N CYS A 88 20.42 18.94 -8.57
CA CYS A 88 20.12 20.01 -7.62
C CYS A 88 20.90 19.82 -6.30
N ALA A 89 20.75 20.75 -5.38
CA ALA A 89 21.39 20.66 -4.05
C ALA A 89 20.94 19.40 -3.28
N SER A 90 21.89 18.62 -2.74
CA SER A 90 21.68 17.38 -2.00
C SER A 90 20.68 17.54 -0.83
N GLY A 91 20.70 18.69 -0.12
CA GLY A 91 19.78 18.98 0.97
C GLY A 91 18.30 19.03 0.57
N ILE A 92 17.99 19.30 -0.70
CA ILE A 92 16.62 19.24 -1.22
C ILE A 92 16.17 17.79 -1.33
N LEU A 93 17.02 16.94 -1.89
CA LEU A 93 16.74 15.51 -2.05
C LEU A 93 16.55 14.83 -0.69
N ILE A 94 17.47 15.08 0.26
CA ILE A 94 17.38 14.52 1.62
C ILE A 94 16.06 14.92 2.30
N ARG A 95 15.70 16.22 2.27
CA ARG A 95 14.44 16.68 2.89
C ARG A 95 13.20 16.13 2.19
N GLY A 96 13.25 15.96 0.86
CA GLY A 96 12.15 15.41 0.08
C GLY A 96 11.80 13.97 0.47
N VAL A 97 12.81 13.14 0.79
CA VAL A 97 12.61 11.73 1.12
C VAL A 97 12.62 11.44 2.62
N ALA A 98 12.92 12.44 3.47
CA ALA A 98 13.13 12.24 4.92
C ALA A 98 11.96 11.54 5.62
N ARG A 99 10.72 11.77 5.20
CA ARG A 99 9.53 11.14 5.76
C ARG A 99 9.29 9.71 5.27
N CYS A 100 10.03 9.27 4.25
CA CYS A 100 9.90 7.94 3.64
C CYS A 100 11.02 6.97 4.10
N LEU A 101 11.91 7.41 5.01
CA LEU A 101 13.03 6.63 5.50
C LEU A 101 12.59 5.74 6.66
N GLU A 102 12.20 4.50 6.38
CA GLU A 102 11.74 3.54 7.40
C GLU A 102 12.70 2.34 7.53
N ASN A 103 13.15 1.78 6.41
CA ASN A 103 13.99 0.60 6.39
C ASN A 103 15.07 0.72 5.31
N LYS A 104 16.34 0.77 5.74
CA LYS A 104 17.50 0.87 4.86
C LYS A 104 17.54 -0.21 3.76
N GLN A 105 16.97 -1.38 4.01
CA GLN A 105 16.94 -2.47 3.03
C GLN A 105 16.00 -2.22 1.85
N ASN A 106 15.02 -1.31 2.01
CA ASN A 106 14.01 -1.01 0.98
C ASN A 106 14.24 0.32 0.26
N GLU A 107 15.24 1.11 0.69
CA GLU A 107 15.52 2.42 0.11
C GLU A 107 15.97 2.32 -1.35
N PRO A 108 15.30 3.01 -2.31
CA PRO A 108 15.76 3.06 -3.69
C PRO A 108 17.02 3.93 -3.84
N PRO A 109 17.77 3.80 -4.96
CA PRO A 109 18.91 4.64 -5.26
C PRO A 109 18.54 6.12 -5.30
N LEU A 110 19.24 6.94 -4.54
CA LEU A 110 19.15 8.40 -4.57
C LEU A 110 20.51 9.01 -4.78
N VAL A 111 20.70 9.72 -5.90
CA VAL A 111 21.98 10.34 -6.30
C VAL A 111 21.77 11.84 -6.50
N ALA A 112 22.62 12.64 -5.88
CA ALA A 112 22.70 14.08 -6.14
C ALA A 112 23.79 14.38 -7.16
N VAL A 113 23.49 15.29 -8.10
CA VAL A 113 24.46 15.83 -9.07
C VAL A 113 24.44 17.35 -8.96
N ALA A 114 25.60 17.97 -8.82
CA ALA A 114 25.69 19.42 -8.83
C ALA A 114 25.26 19.97 -10.20
N GLU A 115 24.62 21.14 -10.24
CA GLU A 115 24.07 21.72 -11.47
C GLU A 115 25.16 22.05 -12.52
N ASP A 116 26.39 22.32 -12.06
CA ASP A 116 27.57 22.55 -12.88
C ASP A 116 28.34 21.26 -13.23
N GLY A 117 27.86 20.09 -12.76
CA GLY A 117 28.49 18.80 -12.99
C GLY A 117 29.77 18.55 -12.18
N THR A 118 30.15 19.40 -11.22
CA THR A 118 31.40 19.27 -10.44
C THR A 118 31.35 18.15 -9.39
N SER A 119 30.18 17.68 -9.02
CA SER A 119 30.04 16.66 -7.98
C SER A 119 28.92 15.68 -8.28
N VAL A 120 29.16 14.39 -8.00
CA VAL A 120 28.14 13.31 -7.99
C VAL A 120 28.25 12.59 -6.66
N ILE A 121 27.14 12.55 -5.94
CA ILE A 121 27.08 12.06 -4.55
C ILE A 121 25.95 11.03 -4.42
N PRO A 122 26.23 9.74 -4.20
CA PRO A 122 25.22 8.79 -3.81
C PRO A 122 24.78 9.08 -2.38
N LEU A 123 23.49 9.39 -2.18
CA LEU A 123 22.94 9.78 -0.87
C LEU A 123 22.34 8.60 -0.12
N LEU A 124 21.51 7.79 -0.79
CA LEU A 124 20.80 6.64 -0.22
C LEU A 124 20.80 5.47 -1.21
N GLY A 125 20.59 4.27 -0.70
CA GLY A 125 20.55 3.06 -1.53
C GLY A 125 21.91 2.71 -2.14
N GLY A 126 23.03 2.98 -1.44
CA GLY A 126 24.40 2.68 -1.88
C GLY A 126 24.54 1.23 -2.35
N HIS A 127 24.07 0.29 -1.54
CA HIS A 127 24.05 -1.15 -1.82
C HIS A 127 22.87 -1.61 -2.73
N ARG A 128 22.14 -0.67 -3.29
CA ARG A 128 20.99 -0.94 -4.19
C ARG A 128 21.12 -0.24 -5.54
N GLY A 129 22.36 0.10 -5.89
CA GLY A 129 22.71 0.66 -7.19
C GLY A 129 23.02 2.15 -7.20
N ALA A 130 22.93 2.91 -6.09
CA ALA A 130 23.26 4.32 -6.08
C ALA A 130 24.76 4.56 -6.37
N ASN A 131 25.65 3.72 -5.82
CA ASN A 131 27.08 3.80 -6.09
C ASN A 131 27.41 3.48 -7.55
N ALA A 132 26.76 2.48 -8.13
CA ALA A 132 26.91 2.11 -9.55
C ALA A 132 26.41 3.24 -10.47
N LEU A 133 25.24 3.83 -10.18
CA LEU A 133 24.72 4.99 -10.91
C LEU A 133 25.67 6.18 -10.80
N ALA A 134 26.19 6.47 -9.61
CA ALA A 134 27.13 7.56 -9.39
C ALA A 134 28.42 7.36 -10.21
N ARG A 135 28.98 6.13 -10.27
CA ARG A 135 30.13 5.80 -11.11
C ARG A 135 29.82 5.98 -12.60
N ASN A 136 28.66 5.55 -13.05
CA ASN A 136 28.25 5.67 -14.44
C ASN A 136 28.09 7.14 -14.85
N ILE A 137 27.43 7.96 -14.02
CA ILE A 137 27.31 9.40 -14.23
C ILE A 137 28.70 10.06 -14.18
N GLY A 138 29.55 9.70 -13.21
CA GLY A 138 30.93 10.23 -13.09
C GLY A 138 31.76 9.98 -14.35
N LYS A 139 31.68 8.79 -14.94
CA LYS A 139 32.32 8.46 -16.24
C LYS A 139 31.76 9.33 -17.37
N LEU A 140 30.45 9.58 -17.42
CA LEU A 140 29.80 10.40 -18.44
C LEU A 140 30.29 11.86 -18.42
N ILE A 141 30.50 12.43 -17.23
CA ILE A 141 30.84 13.84 -17.06
C ILE A 141 32.33 14.08 -16.74
N GLY A 142 33.11 13.00 -16.60
CA GLY A 142 34.58 13.07 -16.43
C GLY A 142 35.03 13.37 -15.00
N ILE A 143 34.26 12.98 -13.97
CA ILE A 143 34.63 13.22 -12.56
C ILE A 143 34.59 11.92 -11.73
N THR A 144 35.28 11.95 -10.58
CA THR A 144 35.22 10.88 -9.59
C THR A 144 34.04 11.15 -8.63
N PRO A 145 33.05 10.26 -8.50
CA PRO A 145 31.93 10.45 -7.58
C PRO A 145 32.37 10.33 -6.11
N ALA A 146 31.69 11.04 -5.22
CA ALA A 146 31.96 11.04 -3.78
C ALA A 146 31.35 9.81 -3.08
N ILE A 147 31.86 8.63 -3.39
CA ILE A 147 31.43 7.36 -2.75
C ILE A 147 32.16 7.23 -1.41
N THR A 148 31.43 6.90 -0.33
CA THR A 148 31.95 6.85 1.03
C THR A 148 31.86 5.46 1.68
N THR A 149 31.33 4.45 1.01
CA THR A 149 31.24 3.08 1.51
C THR A 149 32.63 2.46 1.63
N ALA A 150 32.96 1.97 2.84
CA ALA A 150 34.32 1.48 3.18
C ALA A 150 34.78 0.31 2.29
N GLY A 151 33.86 -0.62 1.95
CA GLY A 151 34.13 -1.75 1.05
C GLY A 151 34.51 -1.28 -0.36
N ASP A 152 33.72 -0.37 -0.94
CA ASP A 152 33.97 0.20 -2.26
C ASP A 152 35.32 0.94 -2.34
N LEU A 153 35.65 1.72 -1.30
CA LEU A 153 36.89 2.49 -1.27
C LEU A 153 38.15 1.61 -1.15
N ARG A 154 38.05 0.53 -0.36
CA ARG A 154 39.20 -0.32 -0.05
C ARG A 154 39.41 -1.44 -1.07
N PHE A 155 38.32 -2.03 -1.55
CA PHE A 155 38.36 -3.22 -2.42
C PHE A 155 38.01 -2.92 -3.88
N GLY A 156 37.50 -1.72 -4.19
CA GLY A 156 37.08 -1.32 -5.53
C GLY A 156 35.76 -1.94 -5.99
N ILE A 157 35.18 -2.84 -5.18
CA ILE A 157 33.93 -3.54 -5.45
C ILE A 157 33.07 -3.59 -4.18
N ALA A 158 31.73 -3.66 -4.37
CA ALA A 158 30.78 -3.95 -3.32
C ALA A 158 30.39 -5.45 -3.38
N LEU A 159 30.72 -6.22 -2.34
CA LEU A 159 30.52 -7.68 -2.34
C LEU A 159 29.04 -8.09 -2.37
N ASP A 160 28.15 -7.20 -1.98
CA ASP A 160 26.68 -7.36 -2.04
C ASP A 160 26.06 -6.88 -3.37
N GLU A 161 26.89 -6.35 -4.28
CA GLU A 161 26.48 -5.91 -5.63
C GLU A 161 27.29 -6.67 -6.72
N PRO A 162 27.09 -8.00 -6.88
CA PRO A 162 27.73 -8.72 -7.96
C PRO A 162 27.27 -8.23 -9.36
N PRO A 163 27.99 -8.60 -10.44
CA PRO A 163 27.52 -8.37 -11.81
C PRO A 163 26.10 -8.88 -12.04
N GLN A 164 25.37 -8.28 -13.00
CA GLN A 164 23.94 -8.57 -13.25
C GLN A 164 23.59 -10.05 -13.47
N ASP A 165 24.58 -10.82 -13.95
CA ASP A 165 24.43 -12.25 -14.21
C ASP A 165 24.68 -13.13 -12.97
N PHE A 166 24.82 -12.51 -11.78
CA PHE A 166 25.07 -13.23 -10.53
C PHE A 166 24.26 -12.68 -9.36
N VAL A 167 23.93 -13.56 -8.44
CA VAL A 167 23.28 -13.22 -7.17
C VAL A 167 24.09 -13.76 -6.01
N LEU A 168 24.17 -12.98 -4.94
CA LEU A 168 24.75 -13.43 -3.68
C LEU A 168 23.70 -14.25 -2.91
N ALA A 169 24.02 -15.51 -2.61
CA ALA A 169 23.09 -16.44 -1.96
C ALA A 169 22.83 -16.13 -0.48
N ASN A 170 23.80 -15.49 0.20
CA ASN A 170 23.75 -15.18 1.64
C ASN A 170 24.08 -13.69 1.92
N PRO A 171 23.21 -12.75 1.51
CA PRO A 171 23.46 -11.31 1.65
C PRO A 171 23.53 -10.83 3.12
N GLU A 172 22.92 -11.53 4.07
CA GLU A 172 22.97 -11.24 5.50
C GLU A 172 24.39 -11.36 6.08
N ASP A 173 25.24 -12.19 5.51
CA ASP A 173 26.59 -12.47 5.96
C ASP A 173 27.65 -11.44 5.48
N VAL A 174 27.35 -10.66 4.44
CA VAL A 174 28.29 -9.71 3.82
C VAL A 174 28.88 -8.73 4.82
N LYS A 175 28.07 -8.25 5.76
CA LYS A 175 28.53 -7.25 6.74
C LYS A 175 29.64 -7.80 7.61
N VAL A 176 29.50 -9.04 8.10
CA VAL A 176 30.51 -9.71 8.94
C VAL A 176 31.72 -10.05 8.09
N PHE A 177 31.52 -10.61 6.90
CA PHE A 177 32.57 -10.94 5.96
C PHE A 177 33.42 -9.72 5.58
N THR A 178 32.79 -8.61 5.27
CA THR A 178 33.47 -7.35 4.91
C THR A 178 34.25 -6.78 6.10
N ALA A 179 33.74 -6.92 7.33
CA ALA A 179 34.46 -6.48 8.52
C ALA A 179 35.77 -7.26 8.72
N GLU A 180 35.77 -8.58 8.51
CA GLU A 180 36.99 -9.42 8.56
C GLU A 180 38.00 -9.03 7.45
N LEU A 181 37.51 -8.74 6.23
CA LEU A 181 38.35 -8.23 5.16
C LEU A 181 38.99 -6.88 5.49
N LEU A 182 38.24 -5.97 6.10
CA LEU A 182 38.73 -4.67 6.55
C LEU A 182 39.76 -4.82 7.68
N ALA A 183 39.66 -5.88 8.48
CA ALA A 183 40.66 -6.26 9.49
C ALA A 183 41.95 -6.86 8.88
N GLY A 184 41.98 -7.12 7.57
CA GLY A 184 43.17 -7.57 6.84
C GLY A 184 43.19 -9.06 6.49
N GLU A 185 42.09 -9.79 6.71
CA GLU A 185 41.99 -11.18 6.30
C GLU A 185 42.00 -11.35 4.78
N SER A 186 42.50 -12.47 4.31
CA SER A 186 42.56 -12.85 2.90
C SER A 186 41.39 -13.80 2.54
N VAL A 187 41.17 -13.99 1.24
CA VAL A 187 40.05 -14.77 0.67
C VAL A 187 40.60 -15.93 -0.14
N ILE A 188 39.99 -17.10 -0.02
CA ILE A 188 40.13 -18.19 -0.99
C ILE A 188 38.96 -18.15 -1.98
N LEU A 189 39.25 -18.17 -3.27
CA LEU A 189 38.24 -18.30 -4.32
C LEU A 189 38.09 -19.79 -4.69
N SER A 190 36.84 -20.24 -4.85
CA SER A 190 36.54 -21.61 -5.26
C SER A 190 35.39 -21.66 -6.26
N GLN A 191 35.40 -22.68 -7.15
CA GLN A 191 34.30 -23.04 -8.02
C GLN A 191 33.69 -24.35 -7.49
N GLY A 192 32.46 -24.31 -7.02
CA GLY A 192 31.89 -25.41 -6.26
C GLY A 192 32.78 -25.79 -5.08
N THR A 193 33.25 -27.01 -5.02
CA THR A 193 34.17 -27.51 -3.98
C THR A 193 35.64 -27.32 -4.32
N THR A 194 35.99 -26.95 -5.54
CA THR A 194 37.38 -26.88 -6.04
C THR A 194 37.99 -25.49 -5.85
N PRO A 195 39.07 -25.30 -5.10
CA PRO A 195 39.79 -24.06 -5.00
C PRO A 195 40.37 -23.60 -6.35
N ILE A 196 40.33 -22.30 -6.61
CA ILE A 196 40.91 -21.68 -7.82
C ILE A 196 42.10 -20.85 -7.41
N THR A 197 43.26 -21.09 -8.02
CA THR A 197 44.47 -20.27 -7.84
C THR A 197 44.45 -19.08 -8.79
N ARG A 198 44.86 -17.91 -8.27
CA ARG A 198 45.00 -16.65 -9.03
C ARG A 198 46.00 -16.85 -10.17
N GLY A 199 45.58 -16.81 -11.41
CA GLY A 199 46.44 -16.99 -12.58
C GLY A 199 45.96 -18.08 -13.54
N LEU A 200 45.08 -18.99 -13.14
CA LEU A 200 44.52 -20.01 -14.01
C LEU A 200 43.60 -19.44 -15.11
N VAL A 201 43.01 -18.26 -14.90
CA VAL A 201 42.21 -17.55 -15.91
C VAL A 201 43.04 -17.13 -17.12
N LYS A 202 44.38 -16.97 -16.97
CA LYS A 202 45.29 -16.63 -18.08
C LYS A 202 45.91 -17.85 -18.80
N ALA A 203 45.92 -19.00 -18.18
CA ALA A 203 46.71 -20.14 -18.68
C ALA A 203 45.94 -21.12 -19.57
N GLU A 204 44.67 -21.31 -19.40
CA GLU A 204 43.87 -22.24 -20.22
C GLU A 204 42.47 -21.68 -20.49
N LYS A 205 42.15 -21.36 -21.74
CA LYS A 205 40.83 -20.88 -22.20
C LYS A 205 39.67 -21.82 -21.92
N ASN A 206 39.90 -22.99 -21.34
CA ASN A 206 38.92 -24.06 -21.18
C ASN A 206 38.46 -24.32 -19.74
N VAL A 207 38.88 -23.56 -18.73
CA VAL A 207 38.59 -23.87 -17.30
C VAL A 207 37.45 -23.01 -16.72
N VAL A 208 37.21 -21.86 -17.28
CA VAL A 208 36.13 -20.97 -16.82
C VAL A 208 34.97 -21.03 -17.79
N PRO A 209 33.79 -21.51 -17.38
CA PRO A 209 32.60 -21.44 -18.23
C PRO A 209 32.34 -19.99 -18.67
N GLU A 210 31.92 -19.81 -19.92
CA GLU A 210 31.70 -18.48 -20.52
C GLU A 210 30.72 -17.62 -19.68
N TYR A 211 29.70 -18.24 -19.12
CA TYR A 211 28.73 -17.59 -18.24
C TYR A 211 29.32 -17.08 -16.92
N MET A 212 30.49 -17.57 -16.48
CA MET A 212 31.19 -17.11 -15.28
C MET A 212 32.22 -16.01 -15.52
N ALA A 213 32.51 -15.69 -16.78
CA ALA A 213 33.58 -14.75 -17.14
C ALA A 213 33.38 -13.35 -16.52
N GLY A 214 32.12 -12.89 -16.40
CA GLY A 214 31.78 -11.58 -15.84
C GLY A 214 32.15 -11.44 -14.36
N ILE A 215 31.83 -12.43 -13.53
CA ILE A 215 32.11 -12.37 -12.09
C ILE A 215 33.60 -12.59 -11.79
N TYR A 216 34.29 -13.42 -12.58
CA TYR A 216 35.74 -13.57 -12.46
C TYR A 216 36.45 -12.25 -12.71
N LYS A 217 36.10 -11.56 -13.80
CA LYS A 217 36.63 -10.26 -14.14
C LYS A 217 36.41 -9.24 -13.03
N TRP A 218 35.19 -9.21 -12.49
CA TRP A 218 34.80 -8.32 -11.38
C TRP A 218 35.63 -8.59 -10.11
N LEU A 219 35.86 -9.85 -9.75
CA LEU A 219 36.72 -10.23 -8.62
C LEU A 219 38.21 -9.94 -8.89
N GLU A 220 38.70 -10.14 -10.13
CA GLU A 220 40.10 -9.84 -10.51
C GLU A 220 40.38 -8.35 -10.52
N GLU A 221 39.43 -7.50 -10.91
CA GLU A 221 39.53 -6.04 -10.87
C GLU A 221 39.49 -5.49 -9.43
N SER A 222 39.15 -6.32 -8.43
CA SER A 222 39.14 -5.92 -7.02
C SER A 222 40.55 -5.91 -6.41
N SER A 223 40.69 -5.14 -5.32
CA SER A 223 41.90 -5.13 -4.48
C SER A 223 41.85 -6.21 -3.37
N LEU A 224 41.04 -7.26 -3.53
CA LEU A 224 40.99 -8.38 -2.58
C LEU A 224 42.29 -9.20 -2.60
N SER A 225 42.76 -9.60 -1.41
CA SER A 225 43.95 -10.46 -1.28
C SER A 225 43.52 -11.94 -1.34
N PHE A 226 43.77 -12.58 -2.49
CA PHE A 226 43.48 -14.01 -2.64
C PHE A 226 44.66 -14.86 -2.24
N LYS A 227 44.43 -15.89 -1.36
CA LYS A 227 45.44 -16.85 -0.88
C LYS A 227 44.82 -18.24 -0.72
N GLU A 228 45.62 -19.29 -0.96
CA GLU A 228 45.17 -20.69 -0.87
C GLU A 228 44.76 -21.13 0.54
N ASN A 229 45.36 -20.57 1.57
CA ASN A 229 45.09 -20.90 2.98
C ASN A 229 44.39 -19.74 3.71
N ALA A 230 43.45 -19.08 3.05
CA ALA A 230 42.70 -17.98 3.63
C ALA A 230 41.57 -18.48 4.55
N LYS A 231 41.24 -17.69 5.59
CA LYS A 231 40.13 -17.96 6.50
C LYS A 231 38.75 -17.68 5.88
N LEU A 232 38.68 -16.71 4.96
CA LEU A 232 37.46 -16.32 4.28
C LEU A 232 37.38 -17.03 2.94
N ARG A 233 36.17 -17.35 2.49
CA ARG A 233 35.93 -18.05 1.24
C ARG A 233 34.91 -17.31 0.40
N ILE A 234 35.15 -17.23 -0.90
CA ILE A 234 34.16 -16.88 -1.93
C ILE A 234 34.01 -18.10 -2.84
N THR A 235 32.79 -18.57 -3.01
CA THR A 235 32.48 -19.67 -3.92
C THR A 235 31.58 -19.21 -5.04
N LEU A 236 31.90 -19.61 -6.27
CA LEU A 236 31.07 -19.46 -7.44
C LEU A 236 30.47 -20.83 -7.76
N SER A 237 29.16 -20.95 -7.72
CA SER A 237 28.47 -22.24 -7.97
C SER A 237 27.10 -22.08 -8.60
N PRO A 238 26.74 -22.89 -9.61
CA PRO A 238 25.36 -22.99 -10.06
C PRO A 238 24.49 -23.75 -9.05
N ASP A 239 25.08 -24.58 -8.21
CA ASP A 239 24.36 -25.40 -7.23
C ASP A 239 24.13 -24.61 -5.93
N PRO A 240 23.01 -24.84 -5.23
CA PRO A 240 22.70 -24.21 -3.95
C PRO A 240 23.68 -24.69 -2.88
N ILE A 241 24.65 -23.85 -2.53
CA ILE A 241 25.60 -24.07 -1.44
C ILE A 241 25.23 -23.11 -0.30
N LEU A 242 25.12 -23.63 0.92
CA LEU A 242 24.88 -22.80 2.09
C LEU A 242 26.16 -22.00 2.43
N GLY A 243 26.04 -20.67 2.39
CA GLY A 243 27.06 -19.74 2.86
C GLY A 243 27.00 -19.54 4.38
N ASN A 244 27.92 -18.76 4.91
CA ASN A 244 27.95 -18.28 6.30
C ASN A 244 28.83 -17.02 6.41
N ALA A 245 28.95 -16.46 7.61
CA ALA A 245 29.70 -15.23 7.88
C ALA A 245 31.18 -15.24 7.43
N LYS A 246 31.75 -16.40 7.12
CA LYS A 246 33.12 -16.57 6.56
C LYS A 246 33.13 -17.12 5.14
N HIS A 247 31.96 -17.34 4.56
CA HIS A 247 31.82 -17.98 3.26
C HIS A 247 30.70 -17.33 2.46
N LEU A 248 31.03 -16.47 1.50
CA LEU A 248 30.07 -15.91 0.55
C LEU A 248 29.93 -16.82 -0.67
N VAL A 249 28.71 -17.00 -1.12
CA VAL A 249 28.37 -17.83 -2.27
C VAL A 249 27.70 -16.97 -3.33
N TYR A 250 28.26 -16.93 -4.54
CA TYR A 250 27.63 -16.28 -5.69
C TYR A 250 27.16 -17.35 -6.66
N ASN A 251 25.87 -17.31 -6.93
CA ASN A 251 25.25 -18.16 -7.92
C ASN A 251 25.12 -17.38 -9.23
N PRO A 252 25.45 -17.99 -10.38
CA PRO A 252 25.05 -17.38 -11.64
C PRO A 252 23.53 -17.18 -11.55
N VAL A 253 23.10 -16.03 -12.00
CA VAL A 253 21.72 -15.89 -12.44
C VAL A 253 21.64 -16.76 -13.71
N SER A 254 21.62 -18.09 -13.53
CA SER A 254 20.96 -18.93 -14.51
C SER A 254 19.65 -18.23 -14.76
N GLU A 255 19.24 -18.02 -15.99
CA GLU A 255 17.94 -17.44 -16.33
C GLU A 255 17.00 -17.87 -15.21
N ARG A 256 16.63 -16.91 -14.31
CA ARG A 256 15.73 -17.26 -13.19
C ARG A 256 14.64 -18.00 -13.91
N PRO A 257 14.35 -19.26 -13.58
CA PRO A 257 13.36 -19.98 -14.32
C PRO A 257 12.18 -19.04 -14.39
N ALA A 258 11.84 -18.58 -15.58
CA ALA A 258 10.96 -17.45 -15.76
C ALA A 258 9.77 -17.69 -14.83
N ASN A 259 9.41 -16.73 -13.97
CA ASN A 259 8.23 -16.87 -13.12
C ASN A 259 7.05 -16.98 -14.10
N ASN A 260 6.82 -18.16 -14.60
CA ASN A 260 5.92 -18.43 -15.71
C ASN A 260 5.01 -19.64 -15.44
N VAL A 261 5.00 -20.14 -14.22
CA VAL A 261 4.14 -21.24 -13.83
C VAL A 261 2.90 -20.70 -13.11
N VAL A 262 1.73 -21.09 -13.56
CA VAL A 262 0.45 -20.82 -12.91
C VAL A 262 -0.08 -22.08 -12.23
N VAL A 263 -0.51 -21.92 -10.98
CA VAL A 263 -1.10 -23.00 -10.18
C VAL A 263 -2.60 -22.75 -10.03
N GLY A 264 -3.40 -23.57 -10.69
CA GLY A 264 -4.86 -23.61 -10.52
C GLY A 264 -5.23 -24.51 -9.34
N VAL A 265 -6.06 -24.01 -8.43
CA VAL A 265 -6.49 -24.75 -7.23
C VAL A 265 -8.00 -24.76 -7.06
N GLY A 266 -8.51 -25.86 -6.50
CA GLY A 266 -9.87 -26.00 -5.99
C GLY A 266 -9.84 -26.72 -4.66
N CYS A 267 -10.64 -26.29 -3.68
CA CYS A 267 -10.65 -26.89 -2.36
C CYS A 267 -12.03 -26.83 -1.70
N GLU A 268 -12.24 -27.64 -0.67
CA GLU A 268 -13.37 -27.47 0.23
C GLU A 268 -13.24 -26.15 1.03
N ARG A 269 -14.36 -25.62 1.48
CA ARG A 269 -14.38 -24.40 2.28
C ARG A 269 -13.79 -24.68 3.67
N GLY A 270 -12.89 -23.80 4.14
CA GLY A 270 -12.24 -23.94 5.44
C GLY A 270 -11.22 -25.07 5.52
N ILE A 271 -10.57 -25.39 4.40
CA ILE A 271 -9.45 -26.33 4.37
C ILE A 271 -8.24 -25.78 5.14
N GLU A 272 -7.49 -26.65 5.77
CA GLU A 272 -6.20 -26.29 6.37
C GLU A 272 -5.18 -25.92 5.27
N SER A 273 -4.57 -24.76 5.35
CA SER A 273 -3.63 -24.23 4.35
C SER A 273 -2.47 -25.17 4.10
N GLU A 274 -2.00 -25.86 5.14
CA GLU A 274 -0.91 -26.82 5.05
C GLU A 274 -1.24 -28.02 4.14
N GLU A 275 -2.50 -28.47 4.07
CA GLU A 275 -2.93 -29.52 3.16
C GLU A 275 -2.81 -29.07 1.71
N LEU A 276 -3.27 -27.84 1.41
CA LEU A 276 -3.21 -27.27 0.06
C LEU A 276 -1.77 -27.04 -0.39
N ILE A 277 -0.93 -26.44 0.48
CA ILE A 277 0.51 -26.21 0.21
C ILE A 277 1.23 -27.53 -0.05
N LYS A 278 1.03 -28.54 0.80
CA LYS A 278 1.64 -29.88 0.61
C LYS A 278 1.22 -30.54 -0.70
N LEU A 279 -0.06 -30.40 -1.09
CA LEU A 279 -0.57 -30.94 -2.36
C LEU A 279 0.15 -30.31 -3.54
N VAL A 280 0.25 -28.97 -3.57
CA VAL A 280 0.87 -28.22 -4.67
C VAL A 280 2.37 -28.51 -4.73
N LEU A 281 3.08 -28.48 -3.61
CA LEU A 281 4.51 -28.82 -3.58
C LEU A 281 4.78 -30.24 -4.08
N LYS A 282 3.96 -31.21 -3.67
CA LYS A 282 4.05 -32.58 -4.18
C LYS A 282 3.83 -32.66 -5.70
N ALA A 283 2.91 -31.85 -6.23
CA ALA A 283 2.64 -31.79 -7.67
C ALA A 283 3.86 -31.22 -8.43
N LEU A 284 4.45 -30.14 -7.93
CA LEU A 284 5.62 -29.48 -8.52
C LEU A 284 6.85 -30.38 -8.50
N VAL A 285 7.22 -30.91 -7.33
CA VAL A 285 8.40 -31.76 -7.14
C VAL A 285 8.32 -33.03 -7.98
N LYS A 286 7.14 -33.70 -8.04
CA LYS A 286 6.97 -34.92 -8.84
C LYS A 286 7.18 -34.70 -10.33
N ASN A 287 7.03 -33.49 -10.82
CA ASN A 287 7.15 -33.13 -12.24
C ASN A 287 8.38 -32.25 -12.53
N ASP A 288 9.38 -32.24 -11.62
CA ASP A 288 10.63 -31.48 -11.75
C ASP A 288 10.42 -29.98 -12.01
N ILE A 289 9.36 -29.39 -11.40
CA ILE A 289 9.05 -27.97 -11.49
C ILE A 289 9.54 -27.29 -10.20
N ALA A 290 10.47 -26.36 -10.34
CA ALA A 290 10.97 -25.58 -9.20
C ALA A 290 9.86 -24.68 -8.63
N PRO A 291 9.61 -24.71 -7.30
CA PRO A 291 8.58 -23.89 -6.65
C PRO A 291 8.74 -22.37 -6.90
N GLU A 292 9.97 -21.91 -7.08
CA GLU A 292 10.32 -20.50 -7.37
C GLU A 292 9.78 -20.03 -8.73
N ARG A 293 9.39 -20.96 -9.62
CA ARG A 293 8.77 -20.63 -10.91
C ARG A 293 7.30 -20.23 -10.80
N VAL A 294 6.66 -20.47 -9.64
CA VAL A 294 5.24 -20.15 -9.47
C VAL A 294 5.06 -18.64 -9.45
N ALA A 295 4.40 -18.13 -10.48
CA ALA A 295 4.16 -16.70 -10.69
C ALA A 295 2.77 -16.26 -10.24
N LEU A 296 1.81 -17.20 -10.18
CA LEU A 296 0.40 -16.89 -10.03
C LEU A 296 -0.35 -18.09 -9.45
N VAL A 297 -1.22 -17.85 -8.47
CA VAL A 297 -2.23 -18.80 -7.99
C VAL A 297 -3.59 -18.38 -8.52
N VAL A 298 -4.34 -19.31 -9.08
CA VAL A 298 -5.67 -19.04 -9.67
C VAL A 298 -6.72 -20.01 -9.16
N SER A 299 -7.95 -19.52 -9.01
CA SER A 299 -9.08 -20.34 -8.56
C SER A 299 -10.42 -19.82 -9.09
N LEU A 300 -11.51 -20.47 -8.67
CA LEU A 300 -12.89 -20.02 -8.87
C LEU A 300 -13.20 -18.85 -7.90
N ASP A 301 -13.97 -17.88 -8.34
CA ASP A 301 -14.35 -16.69 -7.58
C ASP A 301 -15.17 -16.97 -6.30
N LEU A 302 -15.86 -18.12 -6.24
CA LEU A 302 -16.48 -18.62 -5.02
C LEU A 302 -15.46 -18.88 -3.89
N LYS A 303 -14.16 -18.92 -4.20
CA LYS A 303 -13.05 -19.12 -3.27
C LYS A 303 -12.21 -17.87 -3.04
N SER A 304 -12.73 -16.69 -3.45
CA SER A 304 -11.96 -15.45 -3.32
C SER A 304 -11.68 -15.03 -1.86
N ASP A 305 -12.47 -15.52 -0.93
CA ASP A 305 -12.33 -15.31 0.52
C ASP A 305 -11.75 -16.53 1.26
N GLU A 306 -11.25 -17.56 0.54
CA GLU A 306 -10.72 -18.76 1.18
C GLU A 306 -9.27 -18.54 1.64
N PRO A 307 -8.99 -18.52 2.97
CA PRO A 307 -7.66 -18.21 3.50
C PRO A 307 -6.56 -19.09 2.94
N ALA A 308 -6.81 -20.40 2.76
CA ALA A 308 -5.84 -21.35 2.27
C ALA A 308 -5.29 -21.01 0.88
N VAL A 309 -6.11 -20.39 0.00
CA VAL A 309 -5.69 -19.97 -1.33
C VAL A 309 -4.74 -18.77 -1.25
N HIS A 310 -5.01 -17.82 -0.35
CA HIS A 310 -4.17 -16.65 -0.14
C HIS A 310 -2.86 -17.01 0.56
N GLU A 311 -2.89 -17.91 1.55
CA GLU A 311 -1.70 -18.38 2.25
C GLU A 311 -0.78 -19.20 1.32
N LEU A 312 -1.34 -19.95 0.37
CA LEU A 312 -0.56 -20.62 -0.69
C LEU A 312 0.21 -19.61 -1.53
N ALA A 313 -0.42 -18.51 -1.94
CA ALA A 313 0.23 -17.45 -2.72
C ALA A 313 1.29 -16.71 -1.90
N ALA A 314 1.02 -16.42 -0.61
CA ALA A 314 1.99 -15.85 0.30
C ALA A 314 3.23 -16.74 0.45
N TYR A 315 3.04 -18.05 0.57
CA TYR A 315 4.12 -19.03 0.62
C TYR A 315 5.02 -18.96 -0.63
N PHE A 316 4.44 -18.87 -1.84
CA PHE A 316 5.24 -18.72 -3.06
C PHE A 316 5.89 -17.35 -3.19
N THR A 317 5.28 -16.30 -2.67
CA THR A 317 5.88 -14.96 -2.58
C THR A 317 7.15 -14.99 -1.71
N GLU A 318 7.12 -15.69 -0.57
CA GLU A 318 8.28 -15.87 0.32
C GLU A 318 9.43 -16.64 -0.37
N ILE A 319 9.11 -17.76 -1.01
CA ILE A 319 10.10 -18.61 -1.69
C ILE A 319 10.75 -17.89 -2.88
N SER A 320 9.95 -17.29 -3.74
CA SER A 320 10.47 -16.67 -4.97
C SER A 320 11.11 -15.31 -4.73
N GLY A 321 10.79 -14.66 -3.59
CA GLY A 321 11.13 -13.25 -3.33
C GLY A 321 10.48 -12.27 -4.29
N SER A 322 9.43 -12.70 -5.03
CA SER A 322 8.62 -11.90 -5.94
C SER A 322 7.16 -12.10 -5.61
N GLU A 323 6.34 -11.06 -5.72
CA GLU A 323 4.91 -11.16 -5.45
C GLU A 323 4.26 -12.24 -6.34
N CYS A 324 3.54 -13.18 -5.71
CA CYS A 324 2.72 -14.20 -6.34
C CYS A 324 1.24 -13.85 -6.09
N PRO A 325 0.58 -13.11 -6.97
CA PRO A 325 -0.80 -12.69 -6.77
C PRO A 325 -1.78 -13.86 -6.87
N VAL A 326 -2.95 -13.69 -6.24
CA VAL A 326 -4.10 -14.59 -6.41
C VAL A 326 -5.08 -13.96 -7.38
N ARG A 327 -5.57 -14.76 -8.35
CA ARG A 327 -6.56 -14.31 -9.32
C ARG A 327 -7.71 -15.30 -9.41
N PHE A 328 -8.90 -14.79 -9.67
CA PHE A 328 -10.12 -15.57 -9.67
C PHE A 328 -10.89 -15.41 -10.99
N PHE A 329 -11.54 -16.48 -11.39
CA PHE A 329 -12.41 -16.51 -12.56
C PHE A 329 -13.83 -16.92 -12.13
N ASP A 330 -14.83 -16.50 -12.89
CA ASP A 330 -16.19 -16.98 -12.72
C ASP A 330 -16.38 -18.40 -13.29
N ALA A 331 -17.46 -19.05 -12.90
CA ALA A 331 -17.76 -20.43 -13.34
C ALA A 331 -17.91 -20.54 -14.85
N ALA A 332 -18.44 -19.52 -15.54
CA ALA A 332 -18.64 -19.53 -16.98
C ALA A 332 -17.32 -19.51 -17.74
N THR A 333 -16.35 -18.72 -17.26
CA THR A 333 -14.98 -18.69 -17.82
C THR A 333 -14.28 -20.03 -17.65
N LEU A 334 -14.44 -20.69 -16.49
CA LEU A 334 -13.86 -22.03 -16.27
C LEU A 334 -14.56 -23.10 -17.10
N GLU A 335 -15.86 -22.99 -17.30
CA GLU A 335 -16.65 -23.93 -18.13
C GLU A 335 -16.26 -23.83 -19.60
N ALA A 336 -15.90 -22.65 -20.08
CA ALA A 336 -15.39 -22.48 -21.45
C ALA A 336 -14.11 -23.29 -21.72
N GLN A 337 -13.38 -23.73 -20.68
CA GLN A 337 -12.17 -24.55 -20.80
C GLN A 337 -12.46 -26.06 -20.91
N VAL A 338 -13.73 -26.49 -20.85
CA VAL A 338 -14.11 -27.92 -20.89
C VAL A 338 -13.47 -28.71 -22.02
N PRO A 339 -13.33 -28.19 -23.26
CA PRO A 339 -12.69 -28.95 -24.36
C PRO A 339 -11.24 -29.38 -24.06
N ASP A 340 -10.53 -28.62 -23.18
CA ASP A 340 -9.13 -28.83 -22.89
C ASP A 340 -8.91 -29.48 -21.49
N LEU A 341 -10.00 -29.74 -20.73
CA LEU A 341 -9.90 -30.42 -19.43
C LEU A 341 -9.55 -31.90 -19.62
N GLN A 342 -8.55 -32.36 -18.85
CA GLN A 342 -8.17 -33.79 -18.83
C GLN A 342 -9.01 -34.60 -17.85
N ASN A 343 -9.54 -33.94 -16.79
CA ASN A 343 -10.28 -34.58 -15.70
C ASN A 343 -11.59 -33.85 -15.36
N PRO A 344 -12.56 -33.75 -16.30
CA PRO A 344 -13.84 -33.11 -16.05
C PRO A 344 -14.65 -33.88 -14.98
N SER A 345 -15.53 -33.20 -14.24
CA SER A 345 -16.31 -33.78 -13.16
C SER A 345 -17.74 -33.24 -13.10
N GLU A 346 -18.71 -34.09 -13.36
CA GLU A 346 -20.13 -33.81 -13.25
C GLU A 346 -20.55 -33.41 -11.81
N ILE A 347 -19.86 -33.93 -10.79
CA ILE A 347 -20.14 -33.59 -9.40
C ILE A 347 -19.78 -32.12 -9.16
N VAL A 348 -18.61 -31.68 -9.61
CA VAL A 348 -18.15 -30.28 -9.50
C VAL A 348 -19.09 -29.36 -10.28
N PHE A 349 -19.52 -29.75 -11.48
CA PHE A 349 -20.47 -28.97 -12.27
C PHE A 349 -21.79 -28.70 -11.53
N ARG A 350 -22.35 -29.73 -10.86
CA ARG A 350 -23.58 -29.56 -10.07
C ARG A 350 -23.41 -28.62 -8.87
N GLU A 351 -22.22 -28.57 -8.30
CA GLU A 351 -21.96 -27.75 -7.11
C GLU A 351 -21.61 -26.29 -7.45
N VAL A 352 -20.80 -26.07 -8.49
CA VAL A 352 -20.21 -24.75 -8.76
C VAL A 352 -20.37 -24.26 -10.21
N GLY A 353 -21.03 -25.02 -11.08
CA GLY A 353 -21.37 -24.60 -12.46
C GLY A 353 -20.21 -24.68 -13.45
N CYS A 354 -19.11 -25.41 -13.12
CA CYS A 354 -18.05 -25.74 -14.06
C CYS A 354 -17.53 -27.15 -13.83
N HIS A 355 -17.09 -27.84 -14.91
CA HIS A 355 -16.63 -29.23 -14.84
C HIS A 355 -15.23 -29.42 -14.24
N GLY A 356 -14.48 -28.32 -13.99
CA GLY A 356 -13.14 -28.43 -13.43
C GLY A 356 -12.59 -27.09 -12.92
N VAL A 357 -12.43 -26.94 -11.59
CA VAL A 357 -11.91 -25.70 -11.00
C VAL A 357 -10.40 -25.58 -11.23
N ALA A 358 -9.60 -26.55 -10.78
CA ALA A 358 -8.14 -26.44 -10.83
C ALA A 358 -7.59 -26.38 -12.26
N GLU A 359 -7.99 -27.31 -13.13
CA GLU A 359 -7.57 -27.32 -14.53
C GLU A 359 -8.14 -26.11 -15.29
N GLY A 360 -9.45 -25.83 -15.12
CA GLY A 360 -10.11 -24.72 -15.78
C GLY A 360 -9.47 -23.37 -15.43
N ALA A 361 -9.15 -23.14 -14.15
CA ALA A 361 -8.49 -21.90 -13.73
C ALA A 361 -7.07 -21.76 -14.31
N ALA A 362 -6.29 -22.84 -14.31
CA ALA A 362 -4.95 -22.84 -14.91
C ALA A 362 -4.99 -22.54 -16.42
N LEU A 363 -5.90 -23.18 -17.15
CA LEU A 363 -6.08 -22.98 -18.60
C LEU A 363 -6.64 -21.59 -18.92
N ALA A 364 -7.61 -21.10 -18.14
CA ALA A 364 -8.14 -19.74 -18.29
C ALA A 364 -7.06 -18.67 -18.08
N ALA A 365 -6.12 -18.90 -17.15
CA ALA A 365 -4.99 -18.00 -16.94
C ALA A 365 -4.04 -17.98 -18.15
N VAL A 366 -3.77 -19.14 -18.75
CA VAL A 366 -2.97 -19.24 -19.99
C VAL A 366 -3.66 -18.50 -21.13
N GLU A 367 -4.97 -18.66 -21.29
CA GLU A 367 -5.74 -17.95 -22.30
C GLU A 367 -5.70 -16.44 -22.11
N ALA A 368 -5.93 -15.97 -20.88
CA ALA A 368 -5.94 -14.54 -20.53
C ALA A 368 -4.55 -13.88 -20.71
N SER A 369 -3.46 -14.66 -20.63
CA SER A 369 -2.10 -14.15 -20.89
C SER A 369 -1.82 -13.86 -22.37
N GLY A 370 -2.72 -14.25 -23.28
CA GLY A 370 -2.58 -14.03 -24.72
C GLY A 370 -1.78 -15.10 -25.46
N CYS A 371 -1.52 -16.24 -24.82
CA CYS A 371 -0.83 -17.37 -25.45
C CYS A 371 -1.62 -17.91 -26.67
N SER A 372 -0.88 -18.39 -27.67
CA SER A 372 -1.49 -19.03 -28.85
C SER A 372 -2.22 -20.31 -28.45
N THR A 373 -3.28 -20.66 -29.19
CA THR A 373 -4.07 -21.87 -28.92
C THR A 373 -3.25 -23.17 -28.93
N SER A 374 -2.10 -23.20 -29.62
CA SER A 374 -1.18 -24.35 -29.66
C SER A 374 -0.37 -24.53 -28.36
N SER A 375 -0.27 -23.51 -27.53
CA SER A 375 0.50 -23.51 -26.27
C SER A 375 -0.37 -23.78 -25.03
N ARG A 376 -1.68 -23.96 -25.19
CA ARG A 376 -2.60 -24.27 -24.09
C ARG A 376 -2.42 -25.70 -23.63
N LYS A 377 -1.49 -25.94 -22.72
CA LYS A 377 -1.22 -27.28 -22.20
C LYS A 377 -0.98 -27.24 -20.68
N LEU A 378 -1.60 -28.17 -19.97
CA LEU A 378 -1.28 -28.43 -18.58
C LEU A 378 0.09 -29.12 -18.48
N LEU A 379 0.99 -28.56 -17.69
CA LEU A 379 2.22 -29.23 -17.28
C LEU A 379 1.91 -30.38 -16.34
N VAL A 380 0.96 -30.14 -15.40
CA VAL A 380 0.48 -31.12 -14.44
C VAL A 380 -1.04 -31.14 -14.48
N PRO A 381 -1.66 -32.25 -14.96
CA PRO A 381 -3.09 -32.46 -14.86
C PRO A 381 -3.55 -32.49 -13.39
N LYS A 382 -4.87 -32.43 -13.17
CA LYS A 382 -5.46 -32.40 -11.85
C LYS A 382 -4.92 -33.50 -10.92
N ILE A 383 -4.29 -33.09 -9.85
CA ILE A 383 -3.93 -33.93 -8.69
C ILE A 383 -4.87 -33.59 -7.54
N LYS A 384 -5.19 -34.55 -6.70
CA LYS A 384 -6.12 -34.37 -5.56
C LYS A 384 -5.52 -34.86 -4.26
N SER A 385 -5.89 -34.21 -3.17
CA SER A 385 -5.83 -34.69 -1.78
C SER A 385 -7.22 -35.13 -1.30
N ALA A 386 -7.43 -35.19 0.00
CA ALA A 386 -8.75 -35.47 0.56
C ALA A 386 -9.73 -34.31 0.28
N LYS A 387 -9.27 -33.05 0.41
CA LYS A 387 -10.13 -31.85 0.38
C LYS A 387 -9.71 -30.81 -0.68
N ALA A 388 -8.65 -31.06 -1.44
CA ALA A 388 -8.15 -30.11 -2.43
C ALA A 388 -7.77 -30.77 -3.75
N THR A 389 -7.75 -29.94 -4.79
CA THR A 389 -7.23 -30.26 -6.11
C THR A 389 -6.26 -29.18 -6.59
N CYS A 390 -5.23 -29.55 -7.33
CA CYS A 390 -4.37 -28.60 -8.04
C CYS A 390 -4.08 -29.09 -9.46
N ALA A 391 -3.82 -28.14 -10.34
CA ALA A 391 -3.30 -28.35 -11.69
C ALA A 391 -2.28 -27.24 -11.98
N VAL A 392 -1.33 -27.52 -12.89
CA VAL A 392 -0.26 -26.57 -13.19
C VAL A 392 -0.19 -26.37 -14.71
N ALA A 393 -0.05 -25.11 -15.14
CA ALA A 393 0.18 -24.75 -16.51
C ALA A 393 1.35 -23.76 -16.64
N GLU A 394 1.85 -23.56 -17.85
CA GLU A 394 2.95 -22.65 -18.15
C GLU A 394 2.43 -21.45 -18.95
N LEU A 395 2.86 -20.26 -18.55
CA LEU A 395 2.63 -19.02 -19.28
C LEU A 395 3.83 -18.74 -20.20
N GLU A 396 3.61 -18.33 -21.43
CA GLU A 396 4.71 -17.92 -22.33
C GLU A 396 5.38 -16.65 -21.84
N ASP A 397 4.59 -15.69 -21.35
CA ASP A 397 5.08 -14.45 -20.73
C ASP A 397 4.05 -13.90 -19.73
N LEU A 398 4.48 -13.60 -18.51
CA LEU A 398 3.66 -12.94 -17.51
C LEU A 398 4.02 -11.45 -17.47
N THR A 399 3.53 -10.68 -18.45
CA THR A 399 3.78 -9.25 -18.51
C THR A 399 2.94 -8.42 -17.56
N ASP A 400 1.73 -8.88 -17.24
CA ASP A 400 0.77 -8.11 -16.41
C ASP A 400 -0.25 -9.05 -15.74
N PRO A 401 -0.02 -9.46 -14.48
CA PRO A 401 -0.95 -10.31 -13.75
C PRO A 401 -2.35 -9.71 -13.57
N GLU A 402 -2.48 -8.37 -13.64
CA GLU A 402 -3.77 -7.71 -13.49
C GLU A 402 -4.75 -8.00 -14.64
N LYS A 403 -4.24 -8.44 -15.78
CA LYS A 403 -5.07 -8.85 -16.93
C LYS A 403 -5.62 -10.26 -16.80
N ILE A 404 -5.10 -11.05 -15.86
CA ILE A 404 -5.51 -12.43 -15.65
C ILE A 404 -6.58 -12.47 -14.57
N GLY A 405 -7.81 -12.83 -14.94
CA GLY A 405 -8.92 -12.91 -14.00
C GLY A 405 -9.14 -11.63 -13.15
N ARG A 406 -9.72 -11.76 -11.99
CA ARG A 406 -9.93 -10.65 -11.03
C ARG A 406 -9.26 -10.94 -9.69
N ALA A 407 -8.82 -9.91 -8.97
CA ALA A 407 -8.37 -10.03 -7.59
C ALA A 407 -9.57 -10.26 -6.64
N GLN A 408 -9.32 -10.66 -5.40
CA GLN A 408 -10.28 -10.44 -4.34
C GLN A 408 -10.46 -8.93 -4.16
N GLY A 409 -11.71 -8.48 -4.18
CA GLY A 409 -11.98 -7.06 -3.97
C GLY A 409 -11.79 -6.64 -2.52
N THR A 410 -11.43 -5.39 -2.34
CA THR A 410 -11.21 -4.81 -1.02
C THR A 410 -12.07 -3.57 -0.83
N LEU A 411 -12.74 -3.46 0.30
CA LEU A 411 -13.45 -2.27 0.73
C LEU A 411 -12.79 -1.68 1.97
N PHE A 412 -12.15 -0.53 1.83
CA PHE A 412 -11.67 0.29 2.91
C PHE A 412 -12.78 1.27 3.35
N VAL A 413 -13.22 1.18 4.59
CA VAL A 413 -14.18 2.11 5.19
C VAL A 413 -13.39 3.10 6.04
N VAL A 414 -13.14 4.29 5.53
CA VAL A 414 -12.14 5.18 6.10
C VAL A 414 -12.72 6.46 6.70
N GLY A 415 -12.18 6.84 7.87
CA GLY A 415 -12.42 8.11 8.52
C GLY A 415 -11.30 9.10 8.23
N ILE A 416 -11.62 10.22 7.54
CA ILE A 416 -10.63 11.24 7.19
C ILE A 416 -10.44 12.32 8.28
N GLY A 417 -11.02 12.13 9.46
CA GLY A 417 -11.05 13.16 10.49
C GLY A 417 -12.04 14.29 10.16
N PRO A 418 -12.09 15.34 10.97
CA PRO A 418 -13.08 16.41 10.84
C PRO A 418 -12.78 17.40 9.70
N GLY A 419 -11.53 17.45 9.17
CA GLY A 419 -11.20 18.30 8.04
C GLY A 419 -9.72 18.56 7.79
N SER A 420 -8.91 18.80 8.85
CA SER A 420 -7.48 19.04 8.69
C SER A 420 -6.71 17.78 8.34
N SER A 421 -5.76 17.87 7.40
CA SER A 421 -4.83 16.78 7.07
C SER A 421 -3.96 16.37 8.27
N GLU A 422 -3.65 17.30 9.19
CA GLU A 422 -2.91 17.01 10.44
C GLU A 422 -3.65 16.06 11.38
N TRP A 423 -4.98 15.94 11.22
CA TRP A 423 -5.84 15.05 12.01
C TRP A 423 -6.22 13.77 11.29
N ARG A 424 -5.63 13.53 10.13
CA ARG A 424 -5.78 12.28 9.40
C ARG A 424 -4.69 11.32 9.84
N ILE A 425 -5.07 10.09 10.14
CA ILE A 425 -4.12 9.08 10.58
C ILE A 425 -3.37 8.47 9.37
N PRO A 426 -2.10 8.06 9.55
CA PRO A 426 -1.28 7.49 8.48
C PRO A 426 -1.90 6.26 7.80
N GLU A 427 -2.58 5.39 8.55
CA GLU A 427 -3.27 4.22 8.02
C GLU A 427 -4.34 4.60 6.99
N THR A 428 -5.17 5.61 7.30
CA THR A 428 -6.17 6.14 6.36
C THR A 428 -5.52 6.64 5.07
N GLU A 429 -4.39 7.36 5.17
CA GLU A 429 -3.68 7.83 3.96
C GLU A 429 -3.13 6.67 3.12
N GLN A 430 -2.60 5.63 3.75
CA GLN A 430 -2.13 4.43 3.04
C GLN A 430 -3.27 3.72 2.32
N MET A 431 -4.43 3.54 2.97
CA MET A 431 -5.62 2.94 2.37
C MET A 431 -6.14 3.78 1.19
N LEU A 432 -6.20 5.11 1.34
CA LEU A 432 -6.62 6.01 0.27
C LEU A 432 -5.68 5.94 -0.95
N ARG A 433 -4.37 5.82 -0.72
CA ARG A 433 -3.38 5.68 -1.80
C ARG A 433 -3.44 4.32 -2.49
N LYS A 434 -3.73 3.25 -1.75
CA LYS A 434 -3.90 1.88 -2.31
C LYS A 434 -5.20 1.72 -3.10
N ALA A 435 -6.23 2.48 -2.76
CA ALA A 435 -7.52 2.39 -3.42
C ALA A 435 -7.45 2.84 -4.89
N THR A 436 -8.14 2.10 -5.77
CA THR A 436 -8.32 2.44 -7.19
C THR A 436 -9.53 3.34 -7.41
N ASP A 437 -10.52 3.22 -6.53
CA ASP A 437 -11.79 3.93 -6.59
C ASP A 437 -12.10 4.59 -5.24
N TRP A 438 -12.44 5.89 -5.27
CA TRP A 438 -12.88 6.64 -4.10
C TRP A 438 -14.37 6.93 -4.19
N VAL A 439 -15.12 6.54 -3.17
CA VAL A 439 -16.56 6.73 -3.08
C VAL A 439 -16.87 7.62 -1.89
N GLY A 440 -17.56 8.74 -2.09
CA GLY A 440 -17.80 9.67 -1.00
C GLY A 440 -18.79 10.78 -1.33
N TYR A 441 -19.15 11.56 -0.30
CA TYR A 441 -19.79 12.85 -0.45
C TYR A 441 -18.78 13.86 -1.03
N GLY A 442 -19.21 14.70 -1.98
CA GLY A 442 -18.30 15.60 -2.71
C GLY A 442 -17.38 16.40 -1.81
N LEU A 443 -17.91 17.04 -0.75
CA LEU A 443 -17.10 17.80 0.21
C LEU A 443 -15.99 16.93 0.86
N TYR A 444 -16.23 15.64 1.09
CA TYR A 444 -15.22 14.77 1.72
C TYR A 444 -14.12 14.40 0.74
N LEU A 445 -14.45 14.20 -0.53
CA LEU A 445 -13.49 13.99 -1.61
C LEU A 445 -12.62 15.22 -1.83
N ASP A 446 -13.21 16.42 -1.75
CA ASP A 446 -12.47 17.68 -1.88
C ASP A 446 -11.44 17.86 -0.74
N LEU A 447 -11.78 17.45 0.49
CA LEU A 447 -10.90 17.53 1.66
C LEU A 447 -9.64 16.64 1.59
N ILE A 448 -9.58 15.69 0.65
CA ILE A 448 -8.45 14.78 0.46
C ILE A 448 -7.89 14.86 -0.96
N SER A 449 -8.24 15.90 -1.70
CA SER A 449 -7.82 16.09 -3.10
C SER A 449 -6.30 16.09 -3.29
N GLU A 450 -5.53 16.46 -2.28
CA GLU A 450 -4.06 16.42 -2.30
C GLU A 450 -3.48 14.99 -2.32
N LEU A 451 -4.26 13.98 -1.93
CA LEU A 451 -3.87 12.57 -2.00
C LEU A 451 -4.24 11.91 -3.33
N TYR A 452 -4.93 12.64 -4.20
CA TYR A 452 -5.37 12.11 -5.50
C TYR A 452 -4.18 11.76 -6.40
N ASN A 453 -4.16 10.53 -6.86
CA ASN A 453 -3.12 10.00 -7.75
C ASN A 453 -3.73 9.08 -8.83
N GLY A 454 -4.81 9.55 -9.47
CA GLY A 454 -5.46 8.83 -10.58
C GLY A 454 -6.59 7.88 -10.17
N GLN A 455 -7.03 7.87 -8.92
CA GLN A 455 -8.19 7.10 -8.47
C GLN A 455 -9.46 7.53 -9.22
N LYS A 456 -10.37 6.60 -9.46
CA LYS A 456 -11.68 6.93 -9.99
C LYS A 456 -12.58 7.50 -8.90
N LEU A 457 -13.11 8.70 -9.10
CA LEU A 457 -13.93 9.40 -8.12
C LEU A 457 -15.42 9.13 -8.37
N HIS A 458 -16.15 8.72 -7.32
CA HIS A 458 -17.59 8.46 -7.35
C HIS A 458 -18.27 9.38 -6.33
N TYR A 459 -18.99 10.36 -6.84
CA TYR A 459 -19.66 11.40 -6.06
C TYR A 459 -21.09 11.01 -5.72
N PHE A 460 -21.47 11.24 -4.47
CA PHE A 460 -22.82 11.03 -3.97
C PHE A 460 -23.28 12.24 -3.14
N ASP A 461 -24.56 12.52 -3.16
CA ASP A 461 -25.16 13.60 -2.36
C ASP A 461 -25.46 13.16 -0.92
N LEU A 462 -25.75 14.15 -0.05
CA LEU A 462 -26.26 13.89 1.30
C LEU A 462 -27.67 13.25 1.20
N GLY A 463 -27.90 12.19 1.98
CA GLY A 463 -29.15 11.42 1.94
C GLY A 463 -29.09 10.18 1.03
N GLU A 464 -27.99 10.00 0.29
CA GLU A 464 -27.75 8.84 -0.58
C GLU A 464 -26.83 7.77 0.06
N GLU A 465 -26.76 7.73 1.39
CA GLU A 465 -25.82 6.88 2.14
C GLU A 465 -25.92 5.41 1.71
N LYS A 466 -27.14 4.92 1.51
CA LYS A 466 -27.41 3.55 1.11
C LYS A 466 -26.92 3.24 -0.30
N LEU A 467 -27.19 4.12 -1.26
CA LEU A 467 -26.72 3.98 -2.64
C LEU A 467 -25.18 4.01 -2.69
N ARG A 468 -24.58 4.86 -1.87
CA ARG A 468 -23.11 5.01 -1.75
C ARG A 468 -22.47 3.73 -1.24
N VAL A 469 -23.02 3.12 -0.17
CA VAL A 469 -22.51 1.85 0.37
C VAL A 469 -22.72 0.72 -0.63
N GLN A 470 -23.91 0.61 -1.22
CA GLN A 470 -24.21 -0.39 -2.25
C GLN A 470 -23.22 -0.30 -3.42
N HIS A 471 -23.01 0.89 -3.96
CA HIS A 471 -22.05 1.11 -5.06
C HIS A 471 -20.63 0.72 -4.68
N SER A 472 -20.20 1.01 -3.45
CA SER A 472 -18.88 0.62 -2.96
C SER A 472 -18.72 -0.90 -2.87
N LEU A 473 -19.74 -1.61 -2.38
CA LEU A 473 -19.77 -3.08 -2.33
C LEU A 473 -19.77 -3.70 -3.74
N GLU A 474 -20.54 -3.14 -4.68
CA GLU A 474 -20.60 -3.60 -6.07
C GLU A 474 -19.24 -3.43 -6.77
N LEU A 475 -18.56 -2.31 -6.58
CA LEU A 475 -17.22 -2.09 -7.12
C LEU A 475 -16.19 -3.05 -6.53
N ALA A 476 -16.23 -3.25 -5.21
CA ALA A 476 -15.34 -4.20 -4.54
C ALA A 476 -15.62 -5.64 -5.01
N ALA A 477 -16.87 -6.06 -5.16
CA ALA A 477 -17.22 -7.38 -5.69
C ALA A 477 -16.68 -7.64 -7.11
N GLN A 478 -16.39 -6.58 -7.87
CA GLN A 478 -15.71 -6.67 -9.18
C GLN A 478 -14.19 -6.86 -9.08
N GLY A 479 -13.64 -7.02 -7.88
CA GLY A 479 -12.20 -7.19 -7.65
C GLY A 479 -11.41 -5.88 -7.50
N LYS A 480 -12.09 -4.74 -7.28
CA LYS A 480 -11.44 -3.46 -7.11
C LYS A 480 -11.08 -3.19 -5.64
N THR A 481 -10.11 -2.31 -5.43
CA THR A 481 -9.80 -1.75 -4.12
C THR A 481 -10.51 -0.40 -3.98
N VAL A 482 -11.53 -0.34 -3.14
CA VAL A 482 -12.45 0.79 -3.01
C VAL A 482 -12.28 1.45 -1.65
N ALA A 483 -12.17 2.78 -1.59
CA ALA A 483 -12.26 3.53 -0.35
C ALA A 483 -13.63 4.20 -0.23
N LEU A 484 -14.41 3.79 0.78
CA LEU A 484 -15.65 4.46 1.20
C LEU A 484 -15.31 5.50 2.26
N ILE A 485 -15.47 6.77 1.90
CA ILE A 485 -14.91 7.91 2.63
C ILE A 485 -15.96 8.61 3.49
N SER A 486 -15.64 8.75 4.78
CA SER A 486 -16.46 9.47 5.78
C SER A 486 -15.66 10.55 6.47
N SER A 487 -16.28 11.70 6.77
CA SER A 487 -15.70 12.68 7.70
C SER A 487 -15.77 12.16 9.14
N GLY A 488 -14.80 12.53 9.98
CA GLY A 488 -14.71 12.04 11.34
C GLY A 488 -14.28 10.59 11.40
N ASP A 489 -14.95 9.82 12.23
CA ASP A 489 -14.80 8.38 12.39
C ASP A 489 -15.94 7.64 11.67
N PRO A 490 -15.65 6.62 10.83
CA PRO A 490 -16.68 5.94 10.05
C PRO A 490 -17.61 5.07 10.90
N GLY A 491 -17.26 4.75 12.15
CA GLY A 491 -18.06 4.00 13.11
C GLY A 491 -18.98 4.87 13.98
N ILE A 492 -18.83 6.21 13.95
CA ILE A 492 -19.60 7.13 14.78
C ILE A 492 -20.62 7.90 13.93
N TYR A 493 -21.87 7.41 13.89
CA TYR A 493 -22.97 7.96 13.09
C TYR A 493 -22.63 8.13 11.59
N ALA A 494 -21.83 7.22 11.05
CA ALA A 494 -21.35 7.25 9.67
C ALA A 494 -21.53 5.89 8.97
N MET A 495 -20.70 5.54 7.97
CA MET A 495 -21.00 4.48 7.01
C MET A 495 -20.72 3.05 7.49
N SER A 496 -19.87 2.82 8.52
CA SER A 496 -19.44 1.46 8.87
C SER A 496 -20.60 0.53 9.25
N SER A 497 -21.54 1.00 10.09
CA SER A 497 -22.69 0.16 10.48
C SER A 497 -23.55 -0.21 9.28
N LEU A 498 -23.76 0.72 8.35
CA LEU A 498 -24.57 0.48 7.17
C LEU A 498 -23.94 -0.54 6.22
N VAL A 499 -22.61 -0.58 6.12
CA VAL A 499 -21.90 -1.63 5.37
C VAL A 499 -22.24 -3.01 5.93
N PHE A 500 -22.12 -3.19 7.24
CA PHE A 500 -22.40 -4.48 7.88
C PHE A 500 -23.91 -4.82 7.88
N GLU A 501 -24.80 -3.84 8.05
CA GLU A 501 -26.25 -4.04 7.91
C GLU A 501 -26.61 -4.57 6.51
N MET A 502 -26.00 -4.05 5.45
CA MET A 502 -26.26 -4.51 4.09
C MET A 502 -25.73 -5.92 3.83
N LEU A 503 -24.63 -6.32 4.48
CA LEU A 503 -24.11 -7.68 4.42
C LEU A 503 -24.95 -8.69 5.21
N GLU A 504 -25.56 -8.26 6.33
CA GLU A 504 -26.40 -9.10 7.17
C GLU A 504 -27.77 -9.39 6.52
N ILE A 505 -28.37 -8.40 5.85
CA ILE A 505 -29.69 -8.52 5.20
C ILE A 505 -29.73 -9.70 4.22
N GLY A 506 -28.61 -10.04 3.59
CA GLY A 506 -28.51 -11.19 2.70
C GLY A 506 -28.65 -12.56 3.36
N ASN A 507 -28.45 -12.65 4.66
CA ASN A 507 -28.57 -13.90 5.42
C ASN A 507 -30.00 -14.18 5.91
N SER A 508 -30.89 -13.19 5.84
CA SER A 508 -32.29 -13.35 6.30
C SER A 508 -33.25 -13.48 5.12
N ALA A 509 -33.76 -14.68 4.89
CA ALA A 509 -34.68 -15.04 3.80
C ALA A 509 -35.97 -14.18 3.69
N SER A 510 -36.31 -13.40 4.72
CA SER A 510 -37.50 -12.55 4.75
C SER A 510 -37.25 -11.11 4.21
N SER A 511 -36.00 -10.66 4.11
CA SER A 511 -35.65 -9.27 3.77
C SER A 511 -35.13 -9.09 2.34
N ALA A 512 -34.77 -10.19 1.66
CA ALA A 512 -34.12 -10.18 0.34
C ALA A 512 -34.96 -9.57 -0.80
N LYS A 513 -36.28 -9.42 -0.62
CA LYS A 513 -37.16 -8.93 -1.68
C LYS A 513 -36.95 -7.47 -2.10
N ASN A 514 -36.21 -6.66 -1.32
CA ASN A 514 -36.10 -5.22 -1.55
C ASN A 514 -34.71 -4.69 -1.88
N TYR A 515 -33.61 -5.49 -1.87
CA TYR A 515 -32.26 -4.91 -1.86
C TYR A 515 -31.27 -5.43 -2.90
N ALA A 516 -31.26 -6.71 -3.22
CA ALA A 516 -30.44 -7.28 -4.26
C ALA A 516 -30.90 -8.72 -4.56
N LYS A 517 -30.51 -9.26 -5.72
CA LYS A 517 -30.66 -10.72 -5.97
C LYS A 517 -29.78 -11.47 -4.96
N GLU A 518 -30.21 -12.63 -4.47
CA GLU A 518 -29.48 -13.44 -3.48
C GLU A 518 -27.99 -13.65 -3.83
N ASN A 519 -27.66 -13.83 -5.11
CA ASN A 519 -26.29 -13.98 -5.59
C ASN A 519 -25.41 -12.74 -5.36
N THR A 520 -25.98 -11.52 -5.44
CA THR A 520 -25.22 -10.27 -5.26
C THR A 520 -24.71 -10.10 -3.84
N VAL A 521 -25.51 -10.47 -2.82
CA VAL A 521 -25.07 -10.38 -1.42
C VAL A 521 -24.00 -11.42 -1.12
N ALA A 522 -24.10 -12.63 -1.67
CA ALA A 522 -23.06 -13.64 -1.55
C ALA A 522 -21.71 -13.20 -2.16
N GLU A 523 -21.73 -12.38 -3.22
CA GLU A 523 -20.53 -11.78 -3.78
C GLU A 523 -19.92 -10.72 -2.84
N TRP A 524 -20.76 -9.87 -2.22
CA TRP A 524 -20.29 -8.87 -1.26
C TRP A 524 -19.68 -9.49 -0.01
N GLN A 525 -20.14 -10.64 0.44
CA GLN A 525 -19.60 -11.35 1.61
C GLN A 525 -18.22 -11.96 1.38
N ARG A 526 -17.75 -12.03 0.13
CA ARG A 526 -16.42 -12.55 -0.22
C ARG A 526 -15.35 -11.47 -0.41
N ILE A 527 -15.72 -10.18 -0.31
CA ILE A 527 -14.75 -9.09 -0.35
C ILE A 527 -14.00 -8.98 0.98
N HIS A 528 -12.78 -8.47 0.91
CA HIS A 528 -12.03 -8.09 2.10
C HIS A 528 -12.49 -6.72 2.59
N ILE A 529 -12.81 -6.59 3.89
CA ILE A 529 -13.28 -5.31 4.46
C ILE A 529 -12.37 -4.91 5.60
N GLU A 530 -11.83 -3.70 5.50
CA GLU A 530 -11.04 -3.07 6.55
C GLU A 530 -11.66 -1.72 6.92
N VAL A 531 -11.73 -1.45 8.23
CA VAL A 531 -12.23 -0.18 8.77
C VAL A 531 -11.09 0.57 9.45
N SER A 532 -10.77 1.75 8.95
CA SER A 532 -9.79 2.63 9.58
C SER A 532 -10.50 3.73 10.37
N PRO A 533 -10.17 3.92 11.66
CA PRO A 533 -10.79 4.93 12.49
C PRO A 533 -10.42 6.35 12.01
N GLY A 534 -11.13 7.34 12.54
CA GLY A 534 -10.81 8.75 12.33
C GLY A 534 -11.05 9.58 13.59
N ILE A 535 -10.39 10.73 13.68
CA ILE A 535 -10.66 11.67 14.77
C ILE A 535 -12.07 12.23 14.61
N SER A 536 -12.95 11.88 15.54
CA SER A 536 -14.33 12.35 15.52
C SER A 536 -14.46 13.80 15.96
N ALA A 537 -15.53 14.48 15.52
CA ALA A 537 -15.80 15.86 15.87
C ALA A 537 -15.83 16.13 17.39
N LEU A 538 -16.30 15.17 18.20
CA LEU A 538 -16.29 15.29 19.66
C LEU A 538 -14.87 15.37 20.24
N GLN A 539 -13.94 14.56 19.73
CA GLN A 539 -12.54 14.55 20.16
C GLN A 539 -11.84 15.85 19.74
N ALA A 540 -12.08 16.25 18.49
CA ALA A 540 -11.54 17.51 17.97
C ALA A 540 -12.04 18.73 18.76
N ALA A 541 -13.34 18.83 19.06
CA ALA A 541 -13.91 19.88 19.89
C ALA A 541 -13.29 19.89 21.28
N SER A 542 -13.18 18.71 21.91
CA SER A 542 -12.56 18.57 23.23
C SER A 542 -11.11 19.06 23.24
N ALA A 543 -10.31 18.64 22.28
CA ALA A 543 -8.89 19.01 22.18
C ALA A 543 -8.68 20.52 21.97
N ARG A 544 -9.56 21.19 21.23
CA ARG A 544 -9.49 22.64 21.01
C ARG A 544 -9.82 23.45 22.26
N ILE A 545 -10.78 22.97 23.08
CA ILE A 545 -11.31 23.76 24.21
C ILE A 545 -10.73 23.35 25.57
N GLY A 546 -10.07 22.23 25.67
CA GLY A 546 -9.49 21.75 26.94
C GLY A 546 -9.68 20.26 27.15
N ALA A 547 -10.40 19.86 28.19
CA ALA A 547 -10.68 18.47 28.52
C ALA A 547 -12.13 18.26 29.05
N PRO A 548 -13.17 18.69 28.32
CA PRO A 548 -14.55 18.48 28.77
C PRO A 548 -14.91 16.99 28.89
N LEU A 549 -14.28 16.11 28.09
CA LEU A 549 -14.47 14.66 28.11
C LEU A 549 -13.58 13.94 29.15
N GLY A 550 -13.10 14.65 30.17
CA GLY A 550 -12.20 14.09 31.17
C GLY A 550 -12.85 13.11 32.16
N HIS A 551 -14.16 12.96 32.13
CA HIS A 551 -14.97 12.01 32.91
C HIS A 551 -15.94 11.28 32.00
N ASP A 552 -16.95 10.58 32.55
CA ASP A 552 -17.91 9.82 31.78
C ASP A 552 -18.68 10.71 30.80
N PHE A 553 -18.77 10.26 29.57
CA PHE A 553 -19.46 10.98 28.49
C PHE A 553 -20.26 10.02 27.61
N CYS A 554 -21.23 10.57 26.90
CA CYS A 554 -21.99 9.84 25.89
C CYS A 554 -22.17 10.69 24.63
N THR A 555 -22.49 10.00 23.51
CA THR A 555 -22.85 10.63 22.25
C THR A 555 -24.34 10.38 21.96
N ILE A 556 -25.04 11.43 21.51
CA ILE A 556 -26.45 11.32 21.11
C ILE A 556 -26.62 12.06 19.77
N SER A 557 -27.07 11.34 18.75
CA SER A 557 -27.53 11.98 17.52
C SER A 557 -28.96 12.50 17.72
N LEU A 558 -29.18 13.77 17.41
CA LEU A 558 -30.53 14.36 17.40
C LEU A 558 -31.28 14.11 16.10
N SER A 559 -30.73 13.30 15.19
CA SER A 559 -31.41 12.93 13.96
C SER A 559 -32.53 11.93 14.20
N ASP A 560 -33.76 12.34 13.88
CA ASP A 560 -34.99 11.58 13.99
C ASP A 560 -35.40 10.87 12.69
N LEU A 561 -34.45 10.73 11.75
CA LEU A 561 -34.71 10.05 10.46
C LEU A 561 -34.79 8.53 10.60
N LEU A 562 -33.92 7.94 11.42
CA LEU A 562 -33.81 6.49 11.62
C LEU A 562 -34.18 6.06 13.04
N THR A 563 -34.25 6.99 13.99
CA THR A 563 -34.56 6.75 15.40
C THR A 563 -35.70 7.68 15.80
N SER A 564 -36.79 7.13 16.39
CA SER A 564 -37.91 7.97 16.80
C SER A 564 -37.48 9.01 17.85
N TRP A 565 -38.14 10.18 17.83
CA TRP A 565 -37.86 11.23 18.79
C TRP A 565 -38.04 10.79 20.23
N GLU A 566 -39.08 9.99 20.55
CA GLU A 566 -39.33 9.45 21.87
C GLU A 566 -38.15 8.62 22.39
N THR A 567 -37.49 7.88 21.50
CA THR A 567 -36.29 7.12 21.85
C THR A 567 -35.11 8.03 22.12
N ILE A 568 -34.94 9.08 21.32
CA ILE A 568 -33.87 10.08 21.50
C ILE A 568 -34.10 10.83 22.82
N GLU A 569 -35.32 11.28 23.07
CA GLU A 569 -35.72 11.98 24.30
C GLU A 569 -35.45 11.13 25.55
N ARG A 570 -35.80 9.85 25.54
CA ARG A 570 -35.48 8.91 26.62
C ARG A 570 -33.98 8.79 26.87
N ARG A 571 -33.16 8.76 25.81
CA ARG A 571 -31.67 8.73 25.92
C ARG A 571 -31.15 10.03 26.54
N ILE A 572 -31.71 11.19 26.19
CA ILE A 572 -31.32 12.47 26.75
C ILE A 572 -31.65 12.52 28.25
N HIS A 573 -32.83 12.05 28.65
CA HIS A 573 -33.22 11.95 30.06
C HIS A 573 -32.26 11.05 30.85
N ALA A 574 -31.97 9.85 30.36
CA ALA A 574 -31.02 8.93 31.00
C ALA A 574 -29.61 9.51 31.13
N ALA A 575 -29.13 10.17 30.10
CA ALA A 575 -27.81 10.85 30.12
C ALA A 575 -27.79 12.07 31.06
N ALA A 576 -28.90 12.79 31.19
CA ALA A 576 -29.05 13.90 32.11
C ALA A 576 -29.07 13.42 33.57
N GLU A 577 -29.81 12.37 33.86
CA GLU A 577 -29.93 11.74 35.19
C GLU A 577 -28.60 11.10 35.61
N GLY A 578 -27.90 10.41 34.70
CA GLY A 578 -26.58 9.83 34.95
C GLY A 578 -25.43 10.84 34.97
N ASP A 579 -25.72 12.12 34.81
CA ASP A 579 -24.76 13.24 34.80
C ASP A 579 -23.58 13.12 33.83
N PHE A 580 -23.79 12.51 32.65
CA PHE A 580 -22.78 12.39 31.61
C PHE A 580 -22.48 13.73 30.93
N VAL A 581 -21.25 13.95 30.49
CA VAL A 581 -20.98 14.96 29.47
C VAL A 581 -21.59 14.46 28.15
N ILE A 582 -22.37 15.28 27.47
CA ILE A 582 -23.13 14.85 26.28
C ILE A 582 -22.58 15.53 25.02
N ALA A 583 -22.22 14.72 24.01
CA ALA A 583 -21.91 15.22 22.69
C ALA A 583 -23.12 15.01 21.75
N PHE A 584 -23.77 16.10 21.36
CA PHE A 584 -24.87 16.08 20.41
C PHE A 584 -24.33 16.16 18.98
N TYR A 585 -24.61 15.12 18.18
CA TYR A 585 -24.40 15.08 16.75
C TYR A 585 -25.68 15.42 15.99
N ASN A 586 -25.52 15.93 14.78
CA ASN A 586 -26.66 16.35 13.94
C ASN A 586 -27.67 17.24 14.69
N PRO A 587 -27.19 18.27 15.40
CA PRO A 587 -28.04 19.02 16.33
C PRO A 587 -29.17 19.79 15.64
N VAL A 588 -28.93 20.30 14.42
CA VAL A 588 -29.91 21.09 13.64
C VAL A 588 -29.79 20.72 12.15
N SER A 589 -30.92 20.74 11.44
CA SER A 589 -30.98 20.64 9.97
C SER A 589 -32.12 21.52 9.43
N ARG A 590 -32.26 21.59 8.10
CA ARG A 590 -33.40 22.31 7.48
C ARG A 590 -34.78 21.84 7.98
N ARG A 591 -34.91 20.57 8.35
CA ARG A 591 -36.18 19.97 8.84
C ARG A 591 -36.21 19.82 10.36
N ARG A 592 -35.04 19.76 11.01
CA ARG A 592 -34.88 19.52 12.45
C ARG A 592 -34.45 20.83 13.13
N THR A 593 -35.39 21.61 13.60
CA THR A 593 -35.18 22.95 14.18
C THR A 593 -35.50 23.03 15.66
N THR A 594 -36.23 22.07 16.23
CA THR A 594 -36.74 22.10 17.61
C THR A 594 -36.03 21.14 18.57
N GLN A 595 -35.40 20.09 18.06
CA GLN A 595 -34.86 18.99 18.85
C GLN A 595 -33.76 19.44 19.84
N LEU A 596 -32.85 20.30 19.40
CA LEU A 596 -31.81 20.88 20.30
C LEU A 596 -32.44 21.74 21.42
N LEU A 597 -33.52 22.49 21.13
CA LEU A 597 -34.24 23.26 22.14
C LEU A 597 -34.93 22.36 23.15
N GLN A 598 -35.51 21.24 22.70
CA GLN A 598 -36.14 20.26 23.58
C GLN A 598 -35.07 19.57 24.46
N ALA A 599 -33.92 19.16 23.89
CA ALA A 599 -32.80 18.64 24.64
C ALA A 599 -32.32 19.64 25.74
N LYS A 600 -32.17 20.94 25.39
CA LYS A 600 -31.86 22.00 26.36
C LYS A 600 -32.86 22.05 27.49
N LYS A 601 -34.16 22.00 27.19
CA LYS A 601 -35.22 22.03 28.22
C LYS A 601 -35.14 20.84 29.19
N ILE A 602 -34.83 19.66 28.68
CA ILE A 602 -34.62 18.47 29.52
C ILE A 602 -33.41 18.66 30.42
N LEU A 603 -32.28 19.05 29.84
CA LEU A 603 -31.02 19.22 30.60
C LEU A 603 -31.13 20.28 31.69
N LEU A 604 -31.86 21.38 31.49
CA LEU A 604 -32.08 22.43 32.51
C LEU A 604 -32.86 21.93 33.73
N LYS A 605 -33.52 20.76 33.69
CA LYS A 605 -34.14 20.13 34.84
C LYS A 605 -33.13 19.41 35.76
N HIS A 606 -31.97 19.06 35.23
CA HIS A 606 -30.96 18.25 35.91
C HIS A 606 -29.64 18.96 36.13
N ARG A 607 -29.41 20.13 35.49
CA ARG A 607 -28.14 20.85 35.49
C ARG A 607 -28.31 22.31 35.77
N LEU A 608 -27.24 22.92 36.30
CA LEU A 608 -27.21 24.36 36.55
C LEU A 608 -27.31 25.14 35.24
N VAL A 609 -27.99 26.26 35.25
CA VAL A 609 -28.10 27.18 34.11
C VAL A 609 -26.72 27.64 33.59
N ALA A 610 -25.72 27.72 34.46
CA ALA A 610 -24.34 28.10 34.17
C ALA A 610 -23.48 26.92 33.60
N THR A 611 -24.02 25.70 33.51
CA THR A 611 -23.27 24.54 32.93
C THR A 611 -22.66 24.91 31.59
N PRO A 612 -21.33 24.69 31.39
CA PRO A 612 -20.68 25.07 30.14
C PRO A 612 -21.15 24.22 28.96
N VAL A 613 -21.42 24.89 27.85
CA VAL A 613 -21.77 24.28 26.56
C VAL A 613 -20.77 24.78 25.53
N ILE A 614 -20.19 23.85 24.79
CA ILE A 614 -19.26 24.12 23.70
C ILE A 614 -20.00 23.94 22.38
N ILE A 615 -20.05 25.00 21.56
CA ILE A 615 -20.56 24.99 20.20
C ILE A 615 -19.33 25.02 19.29
N ALA A 616 -19.06 23.91 18.59
CA ALA A 616 -17.89 23.77 17.75
C ALA A 616 -18.30 23.50 16.29
N ARG A 617 -18.00 24.47 15.43
CA ARG A 617 -18.39 24.49 14.01
C ARG A 617 -17.16 24.40 13.12
N ASN A 618 -17.26 23.69 12.00
CA ASN A 618 -16.21 23.55 10.98
C ASN A 618 -14.84 23.12 11.52
N LEU A 619 -14.81 22.21 12.49
CA LEU A 619 -13.56 21.74 13.11
C LEU A 619 -12.56 21.24 12.05
N GLY A 620 -11.33 21.77 12.12
CA GLY A 620 -10.24 21.43 11.22
C GLY A 620 -10.44 21.91 9.77
N ARG A 621 -11.37 22.82 9.51
CA ARG A 621 -11.68 23.41 8.19
C ARG A 621 -11.52 24.93 8.23
N GLU A 622 -11.56 25.54 7.06
CA GLU A 622 -11.68 27.00 6.99
C GLU A 622 -12.90 27.48 7.79
N GLU A 623 -12.79 28.65 8.43
CA GLU A 623 -13.81 29.23 9.31
C GLU A 623 -14.14 28.35 10.55
N GLU A 624 -13.17 27.60 11.10
CA GLU A 624 -13.34 26.93 12.37
C GLU A 624 -13.76 27.95 13.45
N LYS A 625 -14.87 27.68 14.12
CA LYS A 625 -15.39 28.52 15.22
C LYS A 625 -15.75 27.66 16.42
N ILE A 626 -15.21 28.03 17.58
CA ILE A 626 -15.54 27.40 18.85
C ILE A 626 -15.99 28.48 19.83
N LYS A 627 -17.16 28.26 20.40
CA LYS A 627 -17.77 29.18 21.37
C LYS A 627 -18.16 28.40 22.62
N VAL A 628 -17.85 28.96 23.79
CA VAL A 628 -18.35 28.47 25.07
C VAL A 628 -19.47 29.39 25.53
N VAL A 629 -20.62 28.81 25.85
CA VAL A 629 -21.78 29.49 26.40
C VAL A 629 -22.27 28.75 27.67
N SER A 630 -23.13 29.37 28.46
CA SER A 630 -23.87 28.64 29.50
C SER A 630 -25.04 27.84 28.90
N LEU A 631 -25.49 26.78 29.54
CA LEU A 631 -26.64 26.01 29.12
C LEU A 631 -27.89 26.88 28.91
N GLU A 632 -28.09 27.85 29.76
CA GLU A 632 -29.16 28.86 29.60
C GLU A 632 -29.07 29.64 28.29
N ASN A 633 -27.85 29.97 27.86
CA ASN A 633 -27.58 30.77 26.68
C ASN A 633 -27.35 29.93 25.38
N LEU A 634 -27.53 28.62 25.47
CA LEU A 634 -27.52 27.77 24.26
C LEU A 634 -28.66 28.19 23.34
N ASP A 635 -28.33 28.73 22.19
CA ASP A 635 -29.26 29.17 21.18
C ASP A 635 -29.13 28.30 19.90
N PRO A 636 -30.18 27.53 19.52
CA PRO A 636 -30.17 26.72 18.30
C PRO A 636 -29.91 27.51 17.01
N ALA A 637 -30.19 28.83 16.97
CA ALA A 637 -29.91 29.67 15.82
C ALA A 637 -28.41 29.85 15.52
N GLN A 638 -27.52 29.54 16.50
CA GLN A 638 -26.06 29.58 16.34
C GLN A 638 -25.47 28.24 15.87
N VAL A 639 -26.30 27.26 15.57
CA VAL A 639 -25.93 25.85 15.30
C VAL A 639 -26.43 25.44 13.93
N ASP A 640 -25.60 24.75 13.17
CA ASP A 640 -25.92 24.22 11.85
C ASP A 640 -25.52 22.74 11.70
N MET A 641 -25.60 22.21 10.48
CA MET A 641 -25.22 20.82 10.15
C MET A 641 -23.72 20.51 10.31
N LEU A 642 -22.89 21.55 10.35
CA LEU A 642 -21.42 21.42 10.48
C LEU A 642 -20.95 21.61 11.92
N THR A 643 -21.89 21.54 12.89
CA THR A 643 -21.67 21.83 14.29
C THR A 643 -21.83 20.58 15.15
N VAL A 644 -20.91 20.35 16.08
CA VAL A 644 -21.07 19.46 17.23
C VAL A 644 -21.28 20.31 18.50
N VAL A 645 -22.20 19.90 19.37
CA VAL A 645 -22.49 20.59 20.61
C VAL A 645 -22.13 19.69 21.80
N LEU A 646 -21.16 20.11 22.63
CA LEU A 646 -20.82 19.40 23.86
C LEU A 646 -21.46 20.11 25.06
N VAL A 647 -22.25 19.39 25.83
CA VAL A 647 -22.84 19.92 27.06
C VAL A 647 -22.15 19.28 28.27
N GLY A 648 -21.58 20.08 29.13
CA GLY A 648 -20.88 19.62 30.33
C GLY A 648 -21.79 18.88 31.31
N SER A 649 -21.21 18.10 32.25
CA SER A 649 -21.89 17.52 33.40
C SER A 649 -22.06 18.60 34.52
N SER A 650 -22.68 18.23 35.64
CA SER A 650 -22.77 19.10 36.83
C SER A 650 -21.41 19.55 37.38
N GLN A 651 -20.36 18.75 37.10
CA GLN A 651 -18.98 19.02 37.55
C GLN A 651 -18.12 19.75 36.53
N SER A 652 -18.58 19.91 35.30
CA SER A 652 -17.81 20.60 34.26
C SER A 652 -17.60 22.08 34.60
N ARG A 653 -16.40 22.58 34.40
CA ARG A 653 -15.96 23.93 34.79
C ARG A 653 -15.29 24.64 33.62
N SER A 654 -15.42 25.97 33.61
CA SER A 654 -14.67 26.85 32.72
C SER A 654 -13.57 27.54 33.49
N VAL A 655 -12.37 27.61 32.92
CA VAL A 655 -11.24 28.37 33.44
C VAL A 655 -10.91 29.47 32.45
N GLN A 656 -10.90 30.70 32.90
CA GLN A 656 -10.47 31.85 32.11
C GLN A 656 -9.02 32.16 32.44
N PHE A 657 -8.18 32.22 31.43
CA PHE A 657 -6.78 32.58 31.52
C PHE A 657 -6.61 34.10 31.45
N PRO A 658 -5.49 34.68 31.98
CA PRO A 658 -5.24 36.12 31.95
C PRO A 658 -5.23 36.73 30.53
N ASN A 659 -4.91 35.93 29.51
CA ASN A 659 -4.95 36.32 28.09
C ASN A 659 -6.35 36.30 27.47
N GLY A 660 -7.40 36.09 28.29
CA GLY A 660 -8.79 36.04 27.84
C GLY A 660 -9.24 34.68 27.27
N VAL A 661 -8.33 33.73 27.17
CA VAL A 661 -8.67 32.37 26.67
C VAL A 661 -9.50 31.64 27.71
N VAL A 662 -10.61 31.04 27.26
CA VAL A 662 -11.47 30.18 28.10
C VAL A 662 -11.18 28.71 27.73
N LYS A 663 -10.96 27.87 28.73
CA LYS A 663 -10.87 26.42 28.61
C LYS A 663 -11.96 25.74 29.45
N VAL A 664 -12.46 24.62 28.98
CA VAL A 664 -13.47 23.81 29.67
C VAL A 664 -12.89 22.45 29.99
N TYR A 665 -13.14 21.98 31.20
CA TYR A 665 -12.74 20.63 31.61
C TYR A 665 -13.76 20.02 32.58
N THR A 666 -13.77 18.69 32.66
CA THR A 666 -14.52 17.94 33.67
C THR A 666 -13.51 17.26 34.60
N PRO A 667 -13.49 17.59 35.92
CA PRO A 667 -12.49 17.09 36.87
C PRO A 667 -12.66 15.58 37.10
N ARG A 668 -11.55 14.85 37.24
CA ARG A 668 -11.50 13.42 37.59
C ARG A 668 -11.51 13.14 39.09
N GLY A 669 -11.64 14.17 39.93
CA GLY A 669 -11.76 14.04 41.39
C GLY A 669 -10.43 13.83 42.11
N TYR A 670 -9.28 14.23 41.53
CA TYR A 670 -7.97 14.14 42.20
C TYR A 670 -7.90 14.94 43.50
N ASP A 671 -8.68 16.02 43.64
CA ASP A 671 -8.72 16.85 44.85
C ASP A 671 -9.32 16.10 46.06
N LYS A 672 -10.25 15.17 45.85
CA LYS A 672 -10.86 14.33 46.90
C LYS A 672 -9.89 13.29 47.50
N LYS A 673 -8.76 12.98 46.82
CA LYS A 673 -7.71 12.06 47.31
C LYS A 673 -6.71 12.73 48.25
N ARG A 674 -6.71 14.06 48.35
CA ARG A 674 -5.80 14.80 49.25
C ARG A 674 -6.37 14.98 50.66
N GLU A 675 -7.64 14.65 50.88
CA GLU A 675 -8.31 14.76 52.19
C GLU A 675 -8.43 13.42 52.95
N ASN A 676 -7.88 12.31 52.39
CA ASN A 676 -7.72 11.02 53.06
C ASN A 676 -6.18 10.72 53.15
#